data_53b71d295d00edca5e8d3f3c292e530c
#
_entry.id   53b71d295d00edca5e8d3f3c292e530c
#
_cell.length_a   1.000
_cell.length_b   1.000
_cell.length_c   1.000
_cell.angle_alpha   90.00
_cell.angle_beta   90.00
_cell.angle_gamma   90.00
#
_symmetry.space_group_name_H-M   'P 1'
#
loop_
_entity.id
_entity.type
_entity.pdbx_description
1 polymer ?
#
loop_
_entity_poly.entity_id
_entity_poly.type
_entity_poly.pdbx_seq_one_letter_code
_entity_poly.pdbx_strand_id
1 'polypeptide(L)'
;MSHFDDLPHRDRNHEIEDKAIAAFQMRLNESGAFILQAPDRKDYGTDCQIEVMAEGRATNVRIHVQIKGTERAVNADGSLSVEVRRTNLNYLLMQPFSIYVAWHVPTGSLRIRTAESIARQYEQGGTNWTGQQSLTASFIEELTVKRLGQLADLARAGARSSRDRRVVPVGMVAVDLSSQILESAQEVHVPDEPILARKLLAQLYDKSADEHISAAFAKFAAVLGTGSDEMSICYMAEINLGMDGTSRHPERIEAAIIFFRTRLADDRHHMASLHYSIGNAFHALGNEEEARSAFEAALAAPALATAPELAAQVHKNLGSSHALLGDNEKAMDHYREALRLIPDLAEAHTCLGNHYVRLGKYQDALRHLDQVVFSERKQSRTSAVNGWRANVLFNLGEGRAAFRDINSLVAQADHLRWIWPWCYRLVASFGRADVENARQALHFWHRFIKANPEHPAARWELLMTTFYLRGQGENVATNYNKFREIFDRHIIHIGLEHAALPWDRLGHWAQDEDDWIEAEHCFRKAYELAGGEYGYCLAVALNGLQRYDESVQLLKEQTQIVQPDAMSWFQLAFAHAGLCSWTEAIAGYEKALSLDPGYDLAMFELGGAHWNSGDAAIAAEVWTAAIKRFPEHELSTKLQRDIPSLFSDPSVDQAGEGAR
;
A
#
# COMPACT_ATOMS: atom_id res chain seq x y z
N MET A 1 -65.17 7.27 -12.74
CA MET A 1 -64.24 6.44 -13.54
C MET A 1 -64.45 5.00 -13.11
N SER A 2 -64.67 4.11 -14.04
CA SER A 2 -64.82 2.67 -13.77
C SER A 2 -63.49 2.11 -13.28
N HIS A 3 -63.48 1.20 -12.29
CA HIS A 3 -62.28 0.51 -11.83
C HIS A 3 -61.58 -0.34 -12.93
N PHE A 4 -62.19 -0.48 -14.10
CA PHE A 4 -61.62 -1.09 -15.29
C PHE A 4 -60.70 -0.15 -16.08
N ASP A 5 -60.63 1.15 -15.72
CA ASP A 5 -59.74 2.13 -16.35
C ASP A 5 -58.38 2.20 -15.63
N ASP A 6 -58.21 1.47 -14.54
CA ASP A 6 -56.93 1.38 -13.76
C ASP A 6 -56.07 0.26 -14.37
N LEU A 7 -55.48 0.55 -15.54
CA LEU A 7 -54.59 -0.36 -16.23
C LEU A 7 -53.17 -0.26 -15.62
N PRO A 8 -52.44 -1.39 -15.55
CA PRO A 8 -51.05 -1.35 -15.05
C PRO A 8 -50.21 -0.42 -15.89
N HIS A 9 -49.65 0.60 -15.23
CA HIS A 9 -48.72 1.56 -15.87
C HIS A 9 -47.40 0.88 -16.16
N ARG A 10 -46.96 0.91 -17.41
CA ARG A 10 -45.61 0.56 -17.79
C ARG A 10 -44.71 1.70 -17.33
N ASP A 11 -43.88 1.48 -16.32
CA ASP A 11 -42.98 2.51 -15.78
C ASP A 11 -41.73 2.69 -16.69
N ARG A 12 -41.03 3.79 -16.48
CA ARG A 12 -39.82 4.13 -17.25
C ARG A 12 -38.70 3.07 -17.09
N ASN A 13 -38.67 2.36 -15.96
CA ASN A 13 -37.65 1.33 -15.71
C ASN A 13 -37.88 0.12 -16.64
N HIS A 14 -39.11 -0.30 -16.87
CA HIS A 14 -39.43 -1.38 -17.83
C HIS A 14 -39.03 -0.98 -19.26
N GLU A 15 -39.24 0.30 -19.66
CA GLU A 15 -38.81 0.75 -20.99
C GLU A 15 -37.30 0.75 -21.17
N ILE A 16 -36.55 1.12 -20.12
CA ILE A 16 -35.08 1.11 -20.12
C ILE A 16 -34.55 -0.33 -20.20
N GLU A 17 -35.18 -1.24 -19.45
CA GLU A 17 -34.83 -2.66 -19.44
C GLU A 17 -35.07 -3.32 -20.80
N ASP A 18 -36.23 -3.11 -21.43
CA ASP A 18 -36.50 -3.62 -22.77
C ASP A 18 -35.52 -3.11 -23.83
N LYS A 19 -35.16 -1.83 -23.78
CA LYS A 19 -34.17 -1.24 -24.67
C LYS A 19 -32.79 -1.82 -24.43
N ALA A 20 -32.43 -2.06 -23.18
CA ALA A 20 -31.13 -2.66 -22.81
C ALA A 20 -31.05 -4.12 -23.33
N ILE A 21 -32.12 -4.91 -23.19
CA ILE A 21 -32.23 -6.26 -23.74
C ILE A 21 -32.09 -6.22 -25.27
N ALA A 22 -32.81 -5.34 -25.95
CA ALA A 22 -32.74 -5.20 -27.41
C ALA A 22 -31.32 -4.81 -27.89
N ALA A 23 -30.65 -3.87 -27.21
CA ALA A 23 -29.28 -3.48 -27.52
C ALA A 23 -28.28 -4.63 -27.34
N PHE A 24 -28.45 -5.42 -26.27
CA PHE A 24 -27.64 -6.60 -26.02
C PHE A 24 -27.85 -7.68 -27.09
N GLN A 25 -29.08 -7.96 -27.46
CA GLN A 25 -29.43 -8.93 -28.53
C GLN A 25 -28.80 -8.52 -29.86
N MET A 26 -28.86 -7.23 -30.21
CA MET A 26 -28.23 -6.73 -31.43
C MET A 26 -26.71 -6.98 -31.41
N ARG A 27 -26.05 -6.71 -30.28
CA ARG A 27 -24.62 -6.96 -30.12
C ARG A 27 -24.25 -8.45 -30.18
N LEU A 28 -25.07 -9.33 -29.63
CA LEU A 28 -24.91 -10.79 -29.77
C LEU A 28 -24.99 -11.24 -31.22
N ASN A 29 -25.99 -10.74 -31.97
CA ASN A 29 -26.16 -11.06 -33.38
C ASN A 29 -24.98 -10.60 -34.25
N GLU A 30 -24.43 -9.41 -33.97
CA GLU A 30 -23.23 -8.90 -34.62
C GLU A 30 -22.00 -9.80 -34.39
N SER A 31 -21.90 -10.41 -33.21
CA SER A 31 -20.76 -11.27 -32.87
C SER A 31 -20.79 -12.65 -33.54
N GLY A 32 -21.98 -13.18 -33.80
CA GLY A 32 -22.20 -14.55 -34.29
C GLY A 32 -21.69 -15.66 -33.36
N ALA A 33 -21.13 -15.29 -32.20
CA ALA A 33 -20.51 -16.23 -31.25
C ALA A 33 -21.49 -16.87 -30.29
N PHE A 34 -22.76 -16.39 -30.23
CA PHE A 34 -23.76 -16.82 -29.27
C PHE A 34 -25.16 -16.99 -29.88
N ILE A 35 -25.93 -17.87 -29.27
CA ILE A 35 -27.40 -17.97 -29.47
C ILE A 35 -28.05 -17.52 -28.17
N LEU A 36 -29.05 -16.63 -28.27
CA LEU A 36 -29.92 -16.31 -27.17
C LEU A 36 -30.89 -17.48 -26.92
N GLN A 37 -30.89 -17.99 -25.70
CA GLN A 37 -31.83 -19.00 -25.26
C GLN A 37 -33.17 -18.36 -24.82
N ALA A 38 -34.25 -19.05 -24.99
CA ALA A 38 -35.56 -18.58 -24.53
C ALA A 38 -35.52 -18.33 -23.02
N PRO A 39 -36.07 -17.21 -22.54
CA PRO A 39 -36.10 -16.91 -21.11
C PRO A 39 -36.86 -17.99 -20.35
N ASP A 40 -36.33 -18.42 -19.20
CA ASP A 40 -37.00 -19.34 -18.31
C ASP A 40 -38.27 -18.68 -17.75
N ARG A 41 -39.37 -19.41 -17.64
CA ARG A 41 -40.66 -18.86 -17.18
C ARG A 41 -40.66 -18.36 -15.74
N LYS A 42 -39.59 -18.61 -14.97
CA LYS A 42 -39.42 -18.15 -13.60
C LYS A 42 -38.10 -17.40 -13.50
N ASP A 43 -38.21 -16.08 -13.41
CA ASP A 43 -37.08 -15.19 -13.21
C ASP A 43 -36.57 -15.32 -11.75
N TYR A 44 -35.51 -16.10 -11.56
CA TYR A 44 -34.80 -16.23 -10.29
C TYR A 44 -33.53 -15.35 -10.24
N GLY A 45 -33.37 -14.37 -11.13
CA GLY A 45 -32.22 -13.45 -11.10
C GLY A 45 -31.35 -13.45 -12.35
N THR A 46 -31.85 -13.97 -13.48
CA THR A 46 -31.26 -13.85 -14.80
C THR A 46 -32.25 -13.33 -15.79
N ASP A 47 -31.90 -12.30 -16.57
CA ASP A 47 -32.76 -11.76 -17.61
C ASP A 47 -32.75 -12.66 -18.88
N CYS A 48 -31.59 -13.29 -19.14
CA CYS A 48 -31.47 -14.26 -20.24
C CYS A 48 -30.29 -15.23 -20.05
N GLN A 49 -30.29 -16.28 -20.84
CA GLN A 49 -29.14 -17.18 -21.01
C GLN A 49 -28.67 -17.10 -22.45
N ILE A 50 -27.35 -17.10 -22.65
CA ILE A 50 -26.75 -17.17 -23.97
C ILE A 50 -25.90 -18.45 -24.06
N GLU A 51 -25.98 -19.12 -25.19
CA GLU A 51 -25.22 -20.34 -25.46
C GLU A 51 -24.14 -20.07 -26.49
N VAL A 52 -22.94 -20.53 -26.19
CA VAL A 52 -21.77 -20.34 -27.04
C VAL A 52 -21.89 -21.18 -28.31
N MET A 53 -21.61 -20.55 -29.46
CA MET A 53 -21.50 -21.18 -30.76
C MET A 53 -20.06 -21.52 -31.08
N ALA A 54 -19.82 -22.66 -31.72
CA ALA A 54 -18.53 -23.03 -32.28
C ALA A 54 -18.74 -23.64 -33.66
N GLU A 55 -18.10 -23.10 -34.68
CA GLU A 55 -18.19 -23.58 -36.06
C GLU A 55 -19.64 -23.78 -36.56
N GLY A 56 -20.51 -22.84 -36.20
CA GLY A 56 -21.93 -22.90 -36.54
C GLY A 56 -22.77 -23.91 -35.74
N ARG A 57 -22.21 -24.52 -34.70
CA ARG A 57 -22.88 -25.52 -33.85
C ARG A 57 -23.06 -25.00 -32.40
N ALA A 58 -24.18 -25.32 -31.80
CA ALA A 58 -24.46 -25.07 -30.39
C ALA A 58 -23.58 -25.99 -29.52
N THR A 59 -22.96 -25.44 -28.47
CA THR A 59 -21.98 -26.16 -27.64
C THR A 59 -22.52 -26.65 -26.32
N ASN A 60 -23.78 -26.28 -25.94
CA ASN A 60 -24.36 -26.45 -24.63
C ASN A 60 -23.54 -25.75 -23.49
N VAL A 61 -22.64 -24.83 -23.83
CA VAL A 61 -21.95 -23.97 -22.88
C VAL A 61 -22.79 -22.72 -22.71
N ARG A 62 -23.40 -22.55 -21.53
CA ARG A 62 -24.33 -21.46 -21.24
C ARG A 62 -23.71 -20.45 -20.31
N ILE A 63 -24.03 -19.18 -20.55
CA ILE A 63 -23.67 -18.05 -19.72
C ILE A 63 -24.96 -17.40 -19.22
N HIS A 64 -25.08 -17.18 -17.92
CA HIS A 64 -26.18 -16.49 -17.30
C HIS A 64 -25.95 -14.99 -17.35
N VAL A 65 -26.93 -14.23 -17.81
CA VAL A 65 -26.79 -12.79 -18.04
C VAL A 65 -27.85 -12.03 -17.26
N GLN A 66 -27.41 -11.06 -16.47
CA GLN A 66 -28.27 -10.04 -15.87
C GLN A 66 -28.02 -8.71 -16.57
N ILE A 67 -29.05 -8.06 -17.07
CA ILE A 67 -28.97 -6.81 -17.81
C ILE A 67 -29.50 -5.67 -16.93
N LYS A 68 -28.79 -4.55 -16.90
CA LYS A 68 -29.19 -3.35 -16.15
C LYS A 68 -29.05 -2.12 -17.05
N GLY A 69 -30.15 -1.37 -17.17
CA GLY A 69 -30.09 -0.04 -17.79
C GLY A 69 -29.78 1.05 -16.76
N THR A 70 -29.04 2.07 -17.15
CA THR A 70 -28.73 3.24 -16.31
C THR A 70 -28.74 4.53 -17.11
N GLU A 71 -29.30 5.58 -16.52
CA GLU A 71 -29.21 6.95 -17.02
C GLU A 71 -28.16 7.79 -16.27
N ARG A 72 -27.48 7.21 -15.26
CA ARG A 72 -26.48 7.92 -14.45
C ARG A 72 -25.32 8.38 -15.33
N ALA A 73 -24.80 9.56 -15.03
CA ALA A 73 -23.61 10.07 -15.70
C ALA A 73 -22.42 9.12 -15.52
N VAL A 74 -21.56 9.09 -16.53
CA VAL A 74 -20.28 8.39 -16.46
C VAL A 74 -19.42 9.03 -15.37
N ASN A 75 -18.78 8.23 -14.52
CA ASN A 75 -17.90 8.70 -13.48
C ASN A 75 -16.63 9.36 -14.07
N ALA A 76 -15.88 10.12 -13.27
CA ALA A 76 -14.66 10.78 -13.72
C ALA A 76 -13.57 9.80 -14.22
N ASP A 77 -13.57 8.55 -13.74
CA ASP A 77 -12.70 7.46 -14.20
C ASP A 77 -13.21 6.75 -15.46
N GLY A 78 -14.29 7.24 -16.07
CA GLY A 78 -14.90 6.65 -17.25
C GLY A 78 -15.81 5.46 -16.94
N SER A 79 -16.01 5.05 -15.70
CA SER A 79 -16.88 3.92 -15.34
C SER A 79 -18.36 4.29 -15.24
N LEU A 80 -19.24 3.27 -15.30
CA LEU A 80 -20.67 3.39 -14.99
C LEU A 80 -20.96 2.76 -13.63
N SER A 81 -21.62 3.50 -12.75
CA SER A 81 -22.12 2.96 -11.49
C SER A 81 -23.51 2.37 -11.63
N VAL A 82 -23.66 1.08 -11.34
CA VAL A 82 -24.92 0.35 -11.43
C VAL A 82 -25.23 -0.36 -10.12
N GLU A 83 -26.47 -0.30 -9.69
CA GLU A 83 -26.93 -1.00 -8.50
C GLU A 83 -27.20 -2.48 -8.79
N VAL A 84 -26.63 -3.35 -7.95
CA VAL A 84 -26.75 -4.80 -8.01
C VAL A 84 -27.34 -5.32 -6.71
N ARG A 85 -28.46 -6.05 -6.76
CA ARG A 85 -29.02 -6.69 -5.57
C ARG A 85 -28.13 -7.85 -5.13
N ARG A 86 -27.80 -7.91 -3.85
CA ARG A 86 -26.96 -8.99 -3.30
C ARG A 86 -27.53 -10.39 -3.55
N THR A 87 -28.84 -10.56 -3.41
CA THR A 87 -29.51 -11.85 -3.65
C THR A 87 -29.35 -12.32 -5.09
N ASN A 88 -29.42 -11.39 -6.05
CA ASN A 88 -29.19 -11.67 -7.46
C ASN A 88 -27.72 -12.03 -7.72
N LEU A 89 -26.77 -11.27 -7.12
CA LEU A 89 -25.35 -11.59 -7.22
C LEU A 89 -25.04 -12.97 -6.67
N ASN A 90 -25.56 -13.32 -5.49
CA ASN A 90 -25.38 -14.65 -4.90
C ASN A 90 -25.93 -15.76 -5.81
N TYR A 91 -27.09 -15.56 -6.42
CA TYR A 91 -27.65 -16.53 -7.37
C TYR A 91 -26.72 -16.74 -8.57
N LEU A 92 -26.21 -15.65 -9.15
CA LEU A 92 -25.30 -15.71 -10.30
C LEU A 92 -23.94 -16.33 -9.96
N LEU A 93 -23.45 -16.14 -8.75
CA LEU A 93 -22.18 -16.76 -8.29
C LEU A 93 -22.27 -18.29 -8.16
N MET A 94 -23.48 -18.85 -8.03
CA MET A 94 -23.68 -20.31 -8.02
C MET A 94 -23.64 -20.92 -9.43
N GLN A 95 -23.66 -20.12 -10.48
CA GLN A 95 -23.58 -20.58 -11.86
C GLN A 95 -22.13 -20.59 -12.35
N PRO A 96 -21.74 -21.55 -13.22
CA PRO A 96 -20.35 -21.68 -13.67
C PRO A 96 -19.84 -20.49 -14.50
N PHE A 97 -20.77 -19.77 -15.17
CA PHE A 97 -20.44 -18.57 -15.94
C PHE A 97 -21.58 -17.59 -15.84
N SER A 98 -21.29 -16.41 -15.31
CA SER A 98 -22.31 -15.38 -15.09
C SER A 98 -21.76 -13.99 -15.32
N ILE A 99 -22.52 -13.18 -16.04
CA ILE A 99 -22.16 -11.81 -16.34
C ILE A 99 -23.28 -10.84 -16.02
N TYR A 100 -22.89 -9.61 -15.69
CA TYR A 100 -23.73 -8.44 -15.71
C TYR A 100 -23.42 -7.61 -16.95
N VAL A 101 -24.48 -7.12 -17.61
CA VAL A 101 -24.38 -6.17 -18.72
C VAL A 101 -25.05 -4.88 -18.32
N ALA A 102 -24.32 -3.77 -18.39
CA ALA A 102 -24.85 -2.43 -18.12
C ALA A 102 -25.07 -1.69 -19.45
N TRP A 103 -26.28 -1.22 -19.68
CA TRP A 103 -26.59 -0.36 -20.82
C TRP A 103 -26.72 1.09 -20.36
N HIS A 104 -25.89 1.96 -20.94
CA HIS A 104 -25.92 3.38 -20.66
C HIS A 104 -26.84 4.09 -21.64
N VAL A 105 -28.00 4.52 -21.14
CA VAL A 105 -29.07 5.13 -21.95
C VAL A 105 -28.58 6.34 -22.78
N PRO A 106 -27.85 7.32 -22.19
CA PRO A 106 -27.45 8.52 -22.93
C PRO A 106 -26.51 8.27 -24.11
N THR A 107 -25.62 7.25 -24.02
CA THR A 107 -24.62 6.97 -25.07
C THR A 107 -24.96 5.76 -25.91
N GLY A 108 -25.93 4.93 -25.50
CA GLY A 108 -26.22 3.65 -26.12
C GLY A 108 -25.11 2.61 -25.96
N SER A 109 -24.11 2.84 -25.09
CA SER A 109 -23.00 1.92 -24.89
C SER A 109 -23.39 0.76 -23.96
N LEU A 110 -22.90 -0.43 -24.28
CA LEU A 110 -23.00 -1.63 -23.45
C LEU A 110 -21.67 -1.88 -22.75
N ARG A 111 -21.74 -2.16 -21.45
CA ARG A 111 -20.56 -2.53 -20.65
C ARG A 111 -20.78 -3.85 -19.96
N ILE A 112 -19.70 -4.56 -19.68
CA ILE A 112 -19.74 -5.91 -19.14
C ILE A 112 -18.94 -6.00 -17.84
N ARG A 113 -19.40 -6.89 -16.96
CA ARG A 113 -18.66 -7.32 -15.79
C ARG A 113 -19.08 -8.73 -15.39
N THR A 114 -18.13 -9.58 -14.93
CA THR A 114 -18.49 -10.91 -14.41
C THR A 114 -19.04 -10.80 -12.98
N ALA A 115 -19.91 -11.74 -12.59
CA ALA A 115 -20.46 -11.78 -11.23
C ALA A 115 -19.35 -11.92 -10.17
N GLU A 116 -18.34 -12.76 -10.46
CA GLU A 116 -17.20 -12.97 -9.59
C GLU A 116 -16.38 -11.70 -9.41
N SER A 117 -16.18 -10.88 -10.45
CA SER A 117 -15.42 -9.63 -10.34
C SER A 117 -16.13 -8.61 -9.46
N ILE A 118 -17.47 -8.60 -9.46
CA ILE A 118 -18.27 -7.76 -8.58
C ILE A 118 -18.11 -8.22 -7.12
N ALA A 119 -18.28 -9.51 -6.84
CA ALA A 119 -18.11 -10.06 -5.49
C ALA A 119 -16.73 -9.76 -4.92
N ARG A 120 -15.68 -9.97 -5.71
CA ARG A 120 -14.28 -9.70 -5.31
C ARG A 120 -14.00 -8.24 -5.00
N GLN A 121 -14.63 -7.28 -5.70
CA GLN A 121 -14.49 -5.86 -5.39
C GLN A 121 -14.88 -5.58 -3.93
N TYR A 122 -15.92 -6.23 -3.44
CA TYR A 122 -16.42 -6.04 -2.09
C TYR A 122 -15.67 -6.86 -1.05
N GLU A 123 -15.23 -8.06 -1.39
CA GLU A 123 -14.36 -8.88 -0.53
C GLU A 123 -13.04 -8.19 -0.25
N GLN A 124 -12.46 -7.54 -1.26
CA GLN A 124 -11.20 -6.79 -1.14
C GLN A 124 -11.35 -5.45 -0.42
N GLY A 125 -12.54 -4.84 -0.46
CA GLY A 125 -12.81 -3.55 0.18
C GLY A 125 -12.94 -3.60 1.72
N GLY A 126 -12.83 -4.77 2.36
CA GLY A 126 -12.90 -4.94 3.81
C GLY A 126 -14.25 -4.55 4.43
N THR A 127 -15.25 -4.23 3.63
CA THR A 127 -16.61 -3.92 4.09
C THR A 127 -17.41 -5.20 4.24
N ASN A 128 -18.17 -5.32 5.32
CA ASN A 128 -19.12 -6.42 5.48
C ASN A 128 -20.30 -6.25 4.51
N TRP A 129 -20.03 -6.52 3.22
CA TRP A 129 -21.01 -6.39 2.14
C TRP A 129 -22.14 -7.43 2.25
N THR A 130 -21.89 -8.54 2.95
CA THR A 130 -22.87 -9.62 3.13
C THR A 130 -24.12 -9.18 3.91
N GLY A 131 -24.04 -8.10 4.69
CA GLY A 131 -25.17 -7.48 5.37
C GLY A 131 -25.97 -6.46 4.53
N GLN A 132 -25.43 -6.02 3.36
CA GLN A 132 -26.11 -5.03 2.51
C GLN A 132 -27.16 -5.68 1.62
N GLN A 133 -28.25 -4.98 1.35
CA GLN A 133 -29.29 -5.46 0.43
C GLN A 133 -28.92 -5.24 -1.03
N SER A 134 -28.22 -4.14 -1.33
CA SER A 134 -27.74 -3.78 -2.66
C SER A 134 -26.31 -3.28 -2.62
N LEU A 135 -25.62 -3.43 -3.73
CA LEU A 135 -24.21 -3.08 -3.94
C LEU A 135 -24.11 -2.16 -5.15
N THR A 136 -23.16 -1.24 -5.15
CA THR A 136 -22.86 -0.39 -6.32
C THR A 136 -21.67 -0.97 -7.07
N ALA A 137 -21.93 -1.55 -8.24
CA ALA A 137 -20.88 -2.09 -9.11
C ALA A 137 -20.44 -1.04 -10.14
N SER A 138 -19.12 -0.93 -10.35
CA SER A 138 -18.51 -0.02 -11.32
C SER A 138 -18.15 -0.77 -12.60
N PHE A 139 -18.70 -0.36 -13.73
CA PHE A 139 -18.53 -0.98 -15.05
C PHE A 139 -17.63 -0.12 -15.92
N ILE A 140 -16.42 -0.57 -16.18
CA ILE A 140 -15.41 0.15 -17.00
C ILE A 140 -15.37 -0.44 -18.41
N GLU A 141 -15.41 -1.75 -18.52
CA GLU A 141 -15.16 -2.48 -19.76
C GLU A 141 -16.35 -2.42 -20.73
N GLU A 142 -16.08 -2.02 -21.98
CA GLU A 142 -17.09 -1.98 -23.02
C GLU A 142 -17.35 -3.38 -23.63
N LEU A 143 -18.61 -3.73 -23.80
CA LEU A 143 -19.03 -4.98 -24.45
C LEU A 143 -18.93 -4.85 -25.97
N THR A 144 -17.76 -5.09 -26.51
CA THR A 144 -17.49 -5.11 -27.96
C THR A 144 -17.72 -6.50 -28.54
N VAL A 145 -17.85 -6.59 -29.86
CA VAL A 145 -17.88 -7.89 -30.59
C VAL A 145 -16.63 -8.72 -30.29
N LYS A 146 -15.45 -8.08 -30.24
CA LYS A 146 -14.19 -8.73 -29.86
C LYS A 146 -14.28 -9.32 -28.44
N ARG A 147 -14.85 -8.56 -27.50
CA ARG A 147 -14.99 -9.02 -26.11
C ARG A 147 -15.96 -10.21 -25.99
N LEU A 148 -17.03 -10.22 -26.75
CA LEU A 148 -17.92 -11.38 -26.84
C LEU A 148 -17.18 -12.62 -27.36
N GLY A 149 -16.34 -12.49 -28.38
CA GLY A 149 -15.49 -13.60 -28.87
C GLY A 149 -14.57 -14.16 -27.76
N GLN A 150 -13.89 -13.28 -27.03
CA GLN A 150 -13.05 -13.69 -25.88
C GLN A 150 -13.86 -14.38 -24.78
N LEU A 151 -15.05 -13.89 -24.48
CA LEU A 151 -15.95 -14.50 -23.50
C LEU A 151 -16.37 -15.92 -23.94
N ALA A 152 -16.67 -16.11 -25.24
CA ALA A 152 -16.99 -17.43 -25.79
C ALA A 152 -15.82 -18.40 -25.64
N ASP A 153 -14.60 -17.97 -25.93
CA ASP A 153 -13.40 -18.80 -25.79
C ASP A 153 -13.12 -19.18 -24.34
N LEU A 154 -13.24 -18.22 -23.40
CA LEU A 154 -13.09 -18.47 -21.98
C LEU A 154 -14.14 -19.46 -21.44
N ALA A 155 -15.41 -19.28 -21.83
CA ALA A 155 -16.47 -20.19 -21.42
C ALA A 155 -16.27 -21.60 -21.97
N ARG A 156 -15.82 -21.74 -23.24
CA ARG A 156 -15.49 -23.03 -23.85
C ARG A 156 -14.30 -23.71 -23.16
N ALA A 157 -13.24 -22.97 -22.86
CA ALA A 157 -12.08 -23.48 -22.15
C ALA A 157 -12.45 -24.01 -20.76
N GLY A 158 -13.21 -23.23 -19.99
CA GLY A 158 -13.70 -23.62 -18.69
C GLY A 158 -14.66 -24.83 -18.75
N ALA A 159 -15.53 -24.90 -19.74
CA ALA A 159 -16.41 -26.04 -19.94
C ALA A 159 -15.63 -27.32 -20.33
N ARG A 160 -14.58 -27.21 -21.15
CA ARG A 160 -13.69 -28.33 -21.46
C ARG A 160 -12.99 -28.84 -20.20
N SER A 161 -12.40 -27.93 -19.43
CA SER A 161 -11.76 -28.29 -18.15
C SER A 161 -12.76 -28.96 -17.19
N SER A 162 -14.01 -28.47 -17.11
CA SER A 162 -15.06 -29.09 -16.29
C SER A 162 -15.49 -30.45 -16.83
N ARG A 163 -15.55 -30.62 -18.16
CA ARG A 163 -15.84 -31.92 -18.79
C ARG A 163 -14.73 -32.90 -18.50
N ASP A 164 -13.49 -32.50 -18.68
CA ASP A 164 -12.34 -33.39 -18.50
C ASP A 164 -12.20 -33.84 -17.03
N ARG A 165 -12.66 -33.01 -16.09
CA ARG A 165 -12.84 -33.40 -14.68
C ARG A 165 -13.99 -34.40 -14.44
N ARG A 166 -15.02 -34.43 -15.27
CA ARG A 166 -16.19 -35.33 -15.13
C ARG A 166 -16.00 -36.66 -15.87
N VAL A 167 -15.18 -36.70 -16.91
CA VAL A 167 -14.85 -37.93 -17.65
C VAL A 167 -13.75 -38.71 -16.91
N VAL A 168 -14.10 -39.12 -15.69
CA VAL A 168 -13.33 -40.12 -14.95
C VAL A 168 -14.03 -41.48 -15.17
N PRO A 169 -13.32 -42.58 -15.51
CA PRO A 169 -13.93 -43.88 -15.62
C PRO A 169 -14.73 -44.23 -14.38
N VAL A 170 -15.94 -44.78 -14.58
CA VAL A 170 -16.81 -45.24 -13.50
C VAL A 170 -16.02 -46.25 -12.64
N GLY A 171 -15.67 -45.85 -11.42
CA GLY A 171 -14.83 -46.64 -10.49
C GLY A 171 -13.65 -45.89 -9.89
N MET A 172 -13.20 -44.79 -10.51
CA MET A 172 -12.28 -43.84 -9.87
C MET A 172 -13.09 -42.66 -9.30
N VAL A 173 -13.27 -42.62 -8.01
CA VAL A 173 -13.80 -41.47 -7.30
C VAL A 173 -12.93 -40.26 -7.69
N ALA A 174 -13.56 -39.16 -8.10
CA ALA A 174 -12.85 -37.92 -8.38
C ALA A 174 -12.36 -37.31 -7.06
N VAL A 175 -11.34 -37.93 -6.47
CA VAL A 175 -10.68 -37.43 -5.29
C VAL A 175 -9.83 -36.25 -5.72
N ASP A 176 -10.10 -35.08 -5.17
CA ASP A 176 -9.20 -33.95 -5.29
C ASP A 176 -8.02 -34.18 -4.31
N LEU A 177 -7.01 -34.87 -4.83
CA LEU A 177 -5.82 -35.24 -4.07
C LEU A 177 -5.05 -34.01 -3.57
N SER A 178 -5.14 -32.91 -4.32
CA SER A 178 -4.41 -31.69 -3.96
C SER A 178 -5.08 -30.92 -2.80
N SER A 179 -6.40 -30.96 -2.66
CA SER A 179 -7.10 -30.27 -1.57
C SER A 179 -6.67 -30.79 -0.21
N GLN A 180 -6.53 -32.10 -0.05
CA GLN A 180 -6.06 -32.70 1.21
C GLN A 180 -4.65 -32.25 1.60
N ILE A 181 -3.77 -32.06 0.62
CA ILE A 181 -2.40 -31.59 0.82
C ILE A 181 -2.37 -30.12 1.20
N LEU A 182 -3.11 -29.28 0.47
CA LEU A 182 -3.14 -27.83 0.69
C LEU A 182 -3.82 -27.42 1.99
N GLU A 183 -4.86 -28.16 2.42
CA GLU A 183 -5.57 -27.89 3.68
C GLU A 183 -4.78 -28.36 4.91
N SER A 184 -4.02 -29.47 4.80
CA SER A 184 -3.35 -30.09 5.96
C SER A 184 -1.98 -29.49 6.27
N ALA A 185 -1.39 -28.67 5.39
CA ALA A 185 0.00 -28.19 5.46
C ALA A 185 1.04 -29.32 5.70
N GLN A 186 0.68 -30.56 5.41
CA GLN A 186 1.53 -31.74 5.61
C GLN A 186 2.43 -32.01 4.41
N GLU A 187 3.39 -32.91 4.62
CA GLU A 187 4.31 -33.36 3.57
C GLU A 187 3.55 -33.96 2.38
N VAL A 188 3.90 -33.56 1.15
CA VAL A 188 3.22 -34.02 -0.07
C VAL A 188 3.43 -35.51 -0.24
N HIS A 189 2.35 -36.28 -0.14
CA HIS A 189 2.37 -37.72 -0.42
C HIS A 189 2.07 -37.98 -1.90
N VAL A 190 3.11 -38.33 -2.68
CA VAL A 190 2.97 -38.70 -4.10
C VAL A 190 2.57 -40.19 -4.17
N PRO A 191 1.45 -40.52 -4.85
CA PRO A 191 1.06 -41.90 -5.06
C PRO A 191 2.11 -42.70 -5.87
N ASP A 192 2.32 -43.97 -5.54
CA ASP A 192 3.24 -44.84 -6.27
C ASP A 192 2.74 -45.22 -7.68
N GLU A 193 1.44 -45.09 -7.92
CA GLU A 193 0.84 -45.31 -9.23
C GLU A 193 1.08 -44.12 -10.15
N PRO A 194 1.75 -44.29 -11.33
CA PRO A 194 2.07 -43.19 -12.24
C PRO A 194 0.83 -42.39 -12.69
N ILE A 195 -0.32 -43.01 -12.90
CA ILE A 195 -1.55 -42.37 -13.30
C ILE A 195 -2.06 -41.40 -12.20
N LEU A 196 -2.03 -41.82 -10.95
CA LEU A 196 -2.44 -41.00 -9.82
C LEU A 196 -1.41 -39.87 -9.54
N ALA A 197 -0.12 -40.20 -9.67
CA ALA A 197 0.94 -39.18 -9.54
C ALA A 197 0.81 -38.06 -10.59
N ARG A 198 0.54 -38.42 -11.87
CA ARG A 198 0.23 -37.45 -12.95
C ARG A 198 -0.98 -36.57 -12.60
N LYS A 199 -2.05 -37.21 -12.12
CA LYS A 199 -3.26 -36.48 -11.73
C LYS A 199 -3.01 -35.49 -10.58
N LEU A 200 -2.28 -35.92 -9.56
CA LEU A 200 -1.88 -35.07 -8.45
C LEU A 200 -1.03 -33.89 -8.94
N LEU A 201 -0.02 -34.16 -9.77
CA LEU A 201 0.87 -33.13 -10.32
C LEU A 201 0.09 -32.09 -11.12
N ALA A 202 -0.83 -32.53 -12.00
CA ALA A 202 -1.69 -31.63 -12.75
C ALA A 202 -2.60 -30.77 -11.84
N GLN A 203 -3.17 -31.37 -10.79
CA GLN A 203 -4.02 -30.64 -9.82
C GLN A 203 -3.22 -29.61 -9.02
N LEU A 204 -2.00 -29.92 -8.60
CA LEU A 204 -1.11 -28.98 -7.91
C LEU A 204 -0.71 -27.82 -8.84
N TYR A 205 -0.41 -28.15 -10.11
CA TYR A 205 -0.08 -27.11 -11.11
C TYR A 205 -1.27 -26.19 -11.38
N ASP A 206 -2.47 -26.74 -11.57
CA ASP A 206 -3.71 -25.95 -11.77
C ASP A 206 -4.00 -24.98 -10.60
N LYS A 207 -3.53 -25.32 -9.40
CA LYS A 207 -3.64 -24.49 -8.20
C LYS A 207 -2.44 -23.59 -7.95
N SER A 208 -1.48 -23.57 -8.87
CA SER A 208 -0.21 -22.83 -8.75
C SER A 208 0.52 -23.15 -7.44
N ALA A 209 0.50 -24.43 -7.03
CA ALA A 209 1.10 -24.92 -5.79
C ALA A 209 2.58 -25.27 -6.00
N ASP A 210 3.37 -24.35 -6.55
CA ASP A 210 4.76 -24.57 -6.95
C ASP A 210 5.64 -25.03 -5.78
N GLU A 211 5.44 -24.50 -4.56
CA GLU A 211 6.18 -24.93 -3.36
C GLU A 211 5.93 -26.42 -3.03
N HIS A 212 4.70 -26.89 -3.18
CA HIS A 212 4.34 -28.29 -2.94
C HIS A 212 4.92 -29.23 -4.00
N ILE A 213 4.91 -28.77 -5.29
CA ILE A 213 5.54 -29.51 -6.39
C ILE A 213 7.05 -29.60 -6.17
N SER A 214 7.70 -28.51 -5.81
CA SER A 214 9.13 -28.47 -5.48
C SER A 214 9.49 -29.38 -4.30
N ALA A 215 8.73 -29.35 -3.21
CA ALA A 215 8.92 -30.23 -2.05
C ALA A 215 8.82 -31.73 -2.42
N ALA A 216 7.94 -32.07 -3.36
CA ALA A 216 7.72 -33.44 -3.82
C ALA A 216 8.53 -33.82 -5.07
N PHE A 217 9.40 -32.96 -5.60
CA PHE A 217 10.12 -33.13 -6.85
C PHE A 217 10.78 -34.50 -7.01
N ALA A 218 11.55 -34.93 -6.01
CA ALA A 218 12.25 -36.22 -6.05
C ALA A 218 11.29 -37.40 -6.09
N LYS A 219 10.14 -37.30 -5.42
CA LYS A 219 9.10 -38.36 -5.40
C LYS A 219 8.42 -38.45 -6.78
N PHE A 220 8.07 -37.29 -7.39
CA PHE A 220 7.55 -37.27 -8.75
C PHE A 220 8.55 -37.85 -9.77
N ALA A 221 9.82 -37.46 -9.68
CA ALA A 221 10.87 -37.96 -10.55
C ALA A 221 11.07 -39.48 -10.42
N ALA A 222 10.96 -40.04 -9.20
CA ALA A 222 11.05 -41.50 -8.94
C ALA A 222 9.88 -42.26 -9.57
N VAL A 223 8.64 -41.71 -9.49
CA VAL A 223 7.42 -42.42 -9.96
C VAL A 223 7.21 -42.22 -11.46
N LEU A 224 7.45 -41.01 -11.99
CA LEU A 224 7.16 -40.65 -13.39
C LEU A 224 8.36 -40.88 -14.33
N GLY A 225 9.58 -40.91 -13.77
CA GLY A 225 10.84 -40.95 -14.51
C GLY A 225 11.33 -39.53 -14.87
N THR A 226 12.63 -39.28 -14.65
CA THR A 226 13.27 -37.97 -14.84
C THR A 226 13.19 -37.42 -16.27
N GLY A 227 13.03 -38.30 -17.25
CA GLY A 227 12.90 -37.94 -18.66
C GLY A 227 11.46 -37.85 -19.18
N SER A 228 10.45 -38.02 -18.33
CA SER A 228 9.06 -37.96 -18.78
C SER A 228 8.62 -36.52 -19.11
N ASP A 229 7.61 -36.36 -19.94
CA ASP A 229 7.10 -35.03 -20.31
C ASP A 229 6.46 -34.30 -19.14
N GLU A 230 5.90 -35.04 -18.21
CA GLU A 230 5.30 -34.50 -17.00
C GLU A 230 6.32 -33.80 -16.09
N MET A 231 7.59 -34.17 -16.14
CA MET A 231 8.65 -33.50 -15.40
C MET A 231 8.84 -32.03 -15.84
N SER A 232 8.35 -31.67 -17.04
CA SER A 232 8.29 -30.25 -17.44
C SER A 232 7.53 -29.39 -16.45
N ILE A 233 6.45 -29.93 -15.86
CA ILE A 233 5.66 -29.24 -14.82
C ILE A 233 6.49 -29.04 -13.55
N CYS A 234 7.23 -30.06 -13.12
CA CYS A 234 8.10 -29.96 -11.94
C CYS A 234 9.22 -28.93 -12.17
N TYR A 235 9.83 -28.92 -13.35
CA TYR A 235 10.85 -27.93 -13.71
C TYR A 235 10.28 -26.51 -13.83
N MET A 236 9.06 -26.37 -14.38
CA MET A 236 8.40 -25.06 -14.42
C MET A 236 8.08 -24.52 -13.02
N ALA A 237 7.68 -25.38 -12.08
CA ALA A 237 7.48 -24.98 -10.70
C ALA A 237 8.78 -24.46 -10.06
N GLU A 238 9.93 -25.13 -10.27
CA GLU A 238 11.23 -24.64 -9.79
C GLU A 238 11.64 -23.31 -10.42
N ILE A 239 11.39 -23.15 -11.74
CA ILE A 239 11.63 -21.88 -12.46
C ILE A 239 10.76 -20.75 -11.89
N ASN A 240 9.46 -21.01 -11.66
CA ASN A 240 8.55 -20.01 -11.08
C ASN A 240 9.02 -19.56 -9.70
N LEU A 241 9.41 -20.49 -8.83
CA LEU A 241 9.98 -20.19 -7.52
C LEU A 241 11.28 -19.40 -7.61
N GLY A 242 12.11 -19.70 -8.64
CA GLY A 242 13.33 -18.95 -8.92
C GLY A 242 13.04 -17.51 -9.33
N MET A 243 12.07 -17.31 -10.23
CA MET A 243 11.63 -15.98 -10.67
C MET A 243 11.04 -15.15 -9.53
N ASP A 244 10.40 -15.79 -8.55
CA ASP A 244 9.87 -15.13 -7.35
C ASP A 244 10.94 -14.93 -6.24
N GLY A 245 12.18 -15.39 -6.46
CA GLY A 245 13.28 -15.31 -5.51
C GLY A 245 13.11 -16.22 -4.29
N THR A 246 12.24 -17.23 -4.37
CA THR A 246 11.92 -18.16 -3.28
C THR A 246 12.47 -19.56 -3.49
N SER A 247 13.09 -19.84 -4.65
CA SER A 247 13.70 -21.14 -4.94
C SER A 247 14.83 -21.44 -3.97
N ARG A 248 14.84 -22.70 -3.45
CA ARG A 248 15.91 -23.26 -2.62
C ARG A 248 16.81 -24.23 -3.38
N HIS A 249 16.54 -24.43 -4.68
CA HIS A 249 17.11 -25.48 -5.52
C HIS A 249 17.57 -24.95 -6.88
N PRO A 250 18.55 -24.02 -6.94
CA PRO A 250 19.06 -23.52 -8.22
C PRO A 250 19.58 -24.62 -9.13
N GLU A 251 20.12 -25.70 -8.57
CA GLU A 251 20.59 -26.89 -9.31
C GLU A 251 19.47 -27.57 -10.13
N ARG A 252 18.21 -27.49 -9.67
CA ARG A 252 17.06 -28.01 -10.44
C ARG A 252 16.67 -27.11 -11.57
N ILE A 253 16.87 -25.78 -11.44
CA ILE A 253 16.66 -24.84 -12.53
C ILE A 253 17.73 -25.04 -13.60
N GLU A 254 18.99 -25.30 -13.23
CA GLU A 254 20.04 -25.69 -14.17
C GLU A 254 19.70 -27.01 -14.89
N ALA A 255 19.20 -27.98 -14.15
CA ALA A 255 18.72 -29.24 -14.75
C ALA A 255 17.53 -29.03 -15.71
N ALA A 256 16.65 -28.06 -15.43
CA ALA A 256 15.56 -27.68 -16.33
C ALA A 256 16.07 -27.17 -17.68
N ILE A 257 17.14 -26.38 -17.69
CA ILE A 257 17.76 -25.89 -18.94
C ILE A 257 18.24 -27.08 -19.77
N ILE A 258 18.91 -28.06 -19.18
CA ILE A 258 19.38 -29.27 -19.87
C ILE A 258 18.18 -30.07 -20.38
N PHE A 259 17.16 -30.24 -19.58
CA PHE A 259 15.93 -30.95 -19.93
C PHE A 259 15.22 -30.33 -21.13
N PHE A 260 15.02 -29.02 -21.16
CA PHE A 260 14.37 -28.33 -22.27
C PHE A 260 15.25 -28.27 -23.53
N ARG A 261 16.58 -28.12 -23.38
CA ARG A 261 17.53 -28.16 -24.51
C ARG A 261 17.56 -29.55 -25.18
N THR A 262 17.45 -30.63 -24.43
CA THR A 262 17.38 -31.98 -25.01
C THR A 262 16.14 -32.12 -25.90
N ARG A 263 14.99 -31.62 -25.41
CA ARG A 263 13.73 -31.66 -26.17
C ARG A 263 13.75 -30.75 -27.41
N LEU A 264 14.48 -29.65 -27.34
CA LEU A 264 14.61 -28.72 -28.46
C LEU A 264 15.24 -29.39 -29.68
N ALA A 265 16.09 -30.41 -29.49
CA ALA A 265 16.69 -31.17 -30.56
C ALA A 265 15.70 -32.09 -31.29
N ASP A 266 14.68 -32.58 -30.57
CA ASP A 266 13.74 -33.59 -31.04
C ASP A 266 12.40 -33.01 -31.54
N ASP A 267 11.97 -31.85 -30.99
CA ASP A 267 10.64 -31.28 -31.23
C ASP A 267 10.68 -29.91 -31.92
N ARG A 268 10.51 -29.90 -33.26
CA ARG A 268 10.47 -28.67 -34.05
C ARG A 268 9.15 -27.89 -33.92
N HIS A 269 8.10 -28.50 -33.44
CA HIS A 269 6.78 -27.86 -33.32
C HIS A 269 6.66 -26.96 -32.07
N HIS A 270 7.35 -27.33 -31.02
CA HIS A 270 7.28 -26.59 -29.72
C HIS A 270 8.51 -25.70 -29.47
N MET A 271 9.29 -25.39 -30.50
CA MET A 271 10.53 -24.60 -30.38
C MET A 271 10.31 -23.28 -29.63
N ALA A 272 9.23 -22.54 -29.91
CA ALA A 272 8.94 -21.26 -29.27
C ALA A 272 8.74 -21.41 -27.74
N SER A 273 7.94 -22.40 -27.32
CA SER A 273 7.66 -22.64 -25.89
C SER A 273 8.88 -23.20 -25.16
N LEU A 274 9.69 -24.04 -25.82
CA LEU A 274 10.92 -24.57 -25.24
C LEU A 274 11.96 -23.47 -25.01
N HIS A 275 12.19 -22.61 -26.03
CA HIS A 275 13.06 -21.45 -25.88
C HIS A 275 12.55 -20.47 -24.80
N TYR A 276 11.24 -20.26 -24.73
CA TYR A 276 10.63 -19.46 -23.67
C TYR A 276 10.90 -20.04 -22.27
N SER A 277 10.74 -21.35 -22.09
CA SER A 277 11.04 -22.03 -20.82
C SER A 277 12.52 -21.95 -20.44
N ILE A 278 13.42 -22.09 -21.44
CA ILE A 278 14.87 -21.91 -21.25
C ILE A 278 15.19 -20.46 -20.84
N GLY A 279 14.58 -19.49 -21.50
CA GLY A 279 14.72 -18.08 -21.15
C GLY A 279 14.28 -17.77 -19.73
N ASN A 280 13.13 -18.31 -19.32
CA ASN A 280 12.63 -18.18 -17.93
C ASN A 280 13.58 -18.83 -16.91
N ALA A 281 14.18 -19.97 -17.24
CA ALA A 281 15.15 -20.63 -16.37
C ALA A 281 16.43 -19.80 -16.19
N PHE A 282 16.97 -19.23 -17.27
CA PHE A 282 18.11 -18.31 -17.17
C PHE A 282 17.77 -17.04 -16.38
N HIS A 283 16.60 -16.46 -16.62
CA HIS A 283 16.11 -15.30 -15.90
C HIS A 283 15.98 -15.60 -14.38
N ALA A 284 15.46 -16.79 -14.01
CA ALA A 284 15.37 -17.25 -12.63
C ALA A 284 16.72 -17.44 -11.94
N LEU A 285 17.78 -17.70 -12.70
CA LEU A 285 19.17 -17.79 -12.24
C LEU A 285 19.91 -16.44 -12.27
N GLY A 286 19.26 -15.36 -12.74
CA GLY A 286 19.88 -14.04 -12.89
C GLY A 286 20.82 -13.92 -14.10
N ASN A 287 20.82 -14.90 -15.02
CA ASN A 287 21.65 -14.93 -16.22
C ASN A 287 20.93 -14.22 -17.37
N GLU A 288 20.86 -12.87 -17.32
CA GLU A 288 19.99 -12.08 -18.19
C GLU A 288 20.41 -12.03 -19.66
N GLU A 289 21.70 -12.15 -19.97
CA GLU A 289 22.19 -12.21 -21.35
C GLU A 289 21.73 -13.50 -22.05
N GLU A 290 21.84 -14.63 -21.36
CA GLU A 290 21.38 -15.92 -21.85
C GLU A 290 19.85 -15.99 -21.92
N ALA A 291 19.16 -15.38 -20.94
CA ALA A 291 17.71 -15.25 -20.94
C ALA A 291 17.24 -14.46 -22.17
N ARG A 292 17.83 -13.30 -22.42
CA ARG A 292 17.55 -12.49 -23.60
C ARG A 292 17.75 -13.29 -24.90
N SER A 293 18.90 -13.96 -25.05
CA SER A 293 19.20 -14.76 -26.24
C SER A 293 18.17 -15.88 -26.47
N ALA A 294 17.72 -16.54 -25.37
CA ALA A 294 16.70 -17.57 -25.45
C ALA A 294 15.31 -17.00 -25.85
N PHE A 295 14.93 -15.83 -25.30
CA PHE A 295 13.68 -15.16 -25.69
C PHE A 295 13.71 -14.65 -27.13
N GLU A 296 14.84 -14.13 -27.63
CA GLU A 296 15.03 -13.76 -29.03
C GLU A 296 14.89 -15.00 -29.95
N ALA A 297 15.44 -16.15 -29.56
CA ALA A 297 15.27 -17.41 -30.28
C ALA A 297 13.80 -17.89 -30.27
N ALA A 298 13.06 -17.65 -29.16
CA ALA A 298 11.63 -17.91 -29.11
C ALA A 298 10.85 -17.04 -30.12
N LEU A 299 11.20 -15.74 -30.23
CA LEU A 299 10.59 -14.81 -31.21
C LEU A 299 10.87 -15.20 -32.65
N ALA A 300 12.04 -15.77 -32.93
CA ALA A 300 12.42 -16.22 -34.27
C ALA A 300 11.72 -17.52 -34.70
N ALA A 301 11.07 -18.25 -33.78
CA ALA A 301 10.42 -19.52 -34.07
C ALA A 301 9.12 -19.30 -34.88
N PRO A 302 8.96 -19.95 -36.05
CA PRO A 302 7.80 -19.73 -36.95
C PRO A 302 6.44 -20.01 -36.27
N ALA A 303 6.39 -20.98 -35.36
CA ALA A 303 5.17 -21.34 -34.63
C ALA A 303 4.62 -20.21 -33.73
N LEU A 304 5.44 -19.23 -33.35
CA LEU A 304 5.02 -18.12 -32.51
C LEU A 304 4.01 -17.19 -33.18
N ALA A 305 4.05 -17.09 -34.53
CA ALA A 305 3.11 -16.25 -35.29
C ALA A 305 1.64 -16.65 -35.10
N THR A 306 1.38 -17.91 -34.73
CA THR A 306 0.02 -18.44 -34.48
C THR A 306 -0.33 -18.52 -32.99
N ALA A 307 0.55 -18.05 -32.08
CA ALA A 307 0.42 -18.14 -30.64
C ALA A 307 0.58 -16.75 -29.98
N PRO A 308 -0.38 -15.83 -30.15
CA PRO A 308 -0.26 -14.44 -29.67
C PRO A 308 -0.09 -14.33 -28.15
N GLU A 309 -0.65 -15.24 -27.37
CA GLU A 309 -0.47 -15.27 -25.92
C GLU A 309 1.00 -15.56 -25.56
N LEU A 310 1.60 -16.56 -26.19
CA LEU A 310 3.01 -16.88 -25.98
C LEU A 310 3.90 -15.75 -26.47
N ALA A 311 3.60 -15.16 -27.64
CA ALA A 311 4.35 -14.03 -28.16
C ALA A 311 4.34 -12.84 -27.20
N ALA A 312 3.18 -12.51 -26.62
CA ALA A 312 3.05 -11.45 -25.64
C ALA A 312 3.89 -11.73 -24.38
N GLN A 313 3.89 -12.97 -23.90
CA GLN A 313 4.69 -13.36 -22.73
C GLN A 313 6.20 -13.31 -23.04
N VAL A 314 6.61 -13.75 -24.24
CA VAL A 314 8.02 -13.65 -24.67
C VAL A 314 8.46 -12.20 -24.74
N HIS A 315 7.66 -11.31 -25.36
CA HIS A 315 7.96 -9.88 -25.39
C HIS A 315 8.04 -9.29 -23.99
N LYS A 316 7.11 -9.63 -23.08
CA LYS A 316 7.12 -9.14 -21.70
C LYS A 316 8.40 -9.57 -20.98
N ASN A 317 8.82 -10.83 -21.09
CA ASN A 317 10.02 -11.33 -20.41
C ASN A 317 11.31 -10.78 -21.05
N LEU A 318 11.36 -10.66 -22.37
CA LEU A 318 12.46 -10.02 -23.07
C LEU A 318 12.61 -8.55 -22.65
N GLY A 319 11.50 -7.83 -22.48
CA GLY A 319 11.49 -6.49 -21.91
C GLY A 319 12.06 -6.46 -20.48
N SER A 320 11.74 -7.46 -19.66
CA SER A 320 12.29 -7.57 -18.29
C SER A 320 13.80 -7.79 -18.31
N SER A 321 14.32 -8.68 -19.17
CA SER A 321 15.75 -8.90 -19.33
C SER A 321 16.48 -7.64 -19.82
N HIS A 322 15.92 -6.91 -20.81
CA HIS A 322 16.48 -5.62 -21.23
C HIS A 322 16.50 -4.59 -20.09
N ALA A 323 15.45 -4.52 -19.27
CA ALA A 323 15.39 -3.60 -18.13
C ALA A 323 16.45 -3.91 -17.06
N LEU A 324 16.73 -5.19 -16.80
CA LEU A 324 17.76 -5.64 -15.87
C LEU A 324 19.17 -5.41 -16.42
N LEU A 325 19.35 -5.51 -17.74
CA LEU A 325 20.60 -5.16 -18.42
C LEU A 325 20.80 -3.64 -18.60
N GLY A 326 19.84 -2.81 -18.17
CA GLY A 326 19.93 -1.35 -18.23
C GLY A 326 19.43 -0.73 -19.54
N ASP A 327 19.00 -1.52 -20.53
CA ASP A 327 18.45 -1.04 -21.79
C ASP A 327 16.95 -0.71 -21.66
N ASN A 328 16.67 0.43 -21.03
CA ASN A 328 15.31 0.82 -20.68
C ASN A 328 14.44 1.15 -21.91
N GLU A 329 15.01 1.62 -23.01
CA GLU A 329 14.24 1.92 -24.23
C GLU A 329 13.70 0.65 -24.86
N LYS A 330 14.57 -0.33 -25.10
CA LYS A 330 14.13 -1.63 -25.65
C LYS A 330 13.17 -2.35 -24.70
N ALA A 331 13.40 -2.26 -23.40
CA ALA A 331 12.45 -2.81 -22.42
C ALA A 331 11.04 -2.25 -22.62
N MET A 332 10.91 -0.93 -22.74
CA MET A 332 9.62 -0.29 -22.99
C MET A 332 8.98 -0.70 -24.31
N ASP A 333 9.77 -0.81 -25.37
CA ASP A 333 9.24 -1.21 -26.69
C ASP A 333 8.71 -2.65 -26.66
N HIS A 334 9.41 -3.55 -25.99
CA HIS A 334 8.93 -4.91 -25.80
C HIS A 334 7.68 -4.99 -24.92
N TYR A 335 7.57 -4.23 -23.84
CA TYR A 335 6.35 -4.19 -23.05
C TYR A 335 5.15 -3.64 -23.84
N ARG A 336 5.37 -2.61 -24.67
CA ARG A 336 4.32 -2.07 -25.55
C ARG A 336 3.89 -3.08 -26.60
N GLU A 337 4.84 -3.84 -27.18
CA GLU A 337 4.53 -4.89 -28.13
C GLU A 337 3.74 -6.03 -27.47
N ALA A 338 4.09 -6.42 -26.23
CA ALA A 338 3.30 -7.36 -25.46
C ALA A 338 1.85 -6.89 -25.28
N LEU A 339 1.64 -5.60 -24.96
CA LEU A 339 0.31 -5.01 -24.82
C LEU A 339 -0.41 -4.79 -26.17
N ARG A 340 0.32 -4.63 -27.26
CA ARG A 340 -0.28 -4.60 -28.60
C ARG A 340 -0.88 -5.96 -28.97
N LEU A 341 -0.21 -7.04 -28.57
CA LEU A 341 -0.69 -8.41 -28.78
C LEU A 341 -1.83 -8.76 -27.83
N ILE A 342 -1.66 -8.46 -26.54
CA ILE A 342 -2.63 -8.72 -25.46
C ILE A 342 -2.82 -7.43 -24.65
N PRO A 343 -3.80 -6.60 -24.97
CA PRO A 343 -3.99 -5.29 -24.35
C PRO A 343 -4.26 -5.30 -22.85
N ASP A 344 -4.71 -6.41 -22.29
CA ASP A 344 -5.00 -6.60 -20.86
C ASP A 344 -4.00 -7.53 -20.16
N LEU A 345 -2.78 -7.68 -20.70
CA LEU A 345 -1.72 -8.48 -20.09
C LEU A 345 -1.23 -7.80 -18.80
N ALA A 346 -1.68 -8.32 -17.66
CA ALA A 346 -1.44 -7.75 -16.34
C ALA A 346 0.06 -7.60 -16.02
N GLU A 347 0.87 -8.59 -16.40
CA GLU A 347 2.31 -8.58 -16.17
C GLU A 347 3.02 -7.49 -16.97
N ALA A 348 2.62 -7.25 -18.21
CA ALA A 348 3.21 -6.19 -19.03
C ALA A 348 2.81 -4.81 -18.49
N HIS A 349 1.57 -4.63 -18.05
CA HIS A 349 1.14 -3.42 -17.36
C HIS A 349 1.92 -3.20 -16.05
N THR A 350 2.14 -4.25 -15.26
CA THR A 350 2.94 -4.17 -14.03
C THR A 350 4.38 -3.75 -14.34
N CYS A 351 5.00 -4.34 -15.35
CA CYS A 351 6.37 -4.00 -15.75
C CYS A 351 6.48 -2.54 -16.21
N LEU A 352 5.54 -2.06 -17.03
CA LEU A 352 5.49 -0.65 -17.44
C LEU A 352 5.22 0.28 -16.25
N GLY A 353 4.29 -0.08 -15.38
CA GLY A 353 4.03 0.67 -14.16
C GLY A 353 5.29 0.84 -13.32
N ASN A 354 6.00 -0.25 -13.04
CA ASN A 354 7.26 -0.22 -12.30
C ASN A 354 8.37 0.57 -13.01
N HIS A 355 8.42 0.49 -14.33
CA HIS A 355 9.38 1.28 -15.11
C HIS A 355 9.09 2.78 -14.98
N TYR A 356 7.83 3.20 -15.10
CA TYR A 356 7.43 4.60 -14.91
C TYR A 356 7.66 5.09 -13.47
N VAL A 357 7.51 4.22 -12.44
CA VAL A 357 7.89 4.55 -11.05
C VAL A 357 9.36 4.92 -10.97
N ARG A 358 10.26 4.12 -11.57
CA ARG A 358 11.72 4.41 -11.59
C ARG A 358 12.05 5.71 -12.30
N LEU A 359 11.26 6.12 -13.28
CA LEU A 359 11.40 7.40 -13.98
C LEU A 359 10.72 8.57 -13.25
N GLY A 360 10.09 8.37 -12.08
CA GLY A 360 9.33 9.38 -11.37
C GLY A 360 8.04 9.82 -12.07
N LYS A 361 7.59 9.09 -13.11
CA LYS A 361 6.38 9.38 -13.89
C LYS A 361 5.17 8.70 -13.26
N TYR A 362 4.79 9.15 -12.07
CA TYR A 362 3.79 8.48 -11.23
C TYR A 362 2.39 8.41 -11.86
N GLN A 363 1.96 9.42 -12.63
CA GLN A 363 0.66 9.39 -13.31
C GLN A 363 0.61 8.30 -14.41
N ASP A 364 1.68 8.14 -15.17
CA ASP A 364 1.79 7.08 -16.18
C ASP A 364 1.83 5.70 -15.49
N ALA A 365 2.58 5.59 -14.40
CA ALA A 365 2.64 4.38 -13.59
C ALA A 365 1.25 3.98 -13.08
N LEU A 366 0.50 4.94 -12.52
CA LEU A 366 -0.84 4.68 -11.98
C LEU A 366 -1.80 4.15 -13.05
N ARG A 367 -1.79 4.75 -14.26
CA ARG A 367 -2.63 4.29 -15.37
C ARG A 367 -2.41 2.81 -15.70
N HIS A 368 -1.15 2.36 -15.71
CA HIS A 368 -0.84 0.96 -15.98
C HIS A 368 -1.18 0.03 -14.82
N LEU A 369 -0.88 0.43 -13.58
CA LEU A 369 -1.19 -0.37 -12.40
C LEU A 369 -2.70 -0.50 -12.17
N ASP A 370 -3.48 0.54 -12.49
CA ASP A 370 -4.95 0.51 -12.46
C ASP A 370 -5.53 -0.54 -13.43
N GLN A 371 -4.93 -0.68 -14.62
CA GLN A 371 -5.36 -1.73 -15.55
C GLN A 371 -5.21 -3.14 -14.95
N VAL A 372 -4.20 -3.35 -14.09
CA VAL A 372 -4.00 -4.64 -13.42
C VAL A 372 -5.00 -4.85 -12.28
N VAL A 373 -5.17 -3.84 -11.43
CA VAL A 373 -6.05 -3.93 -10.24
C VAL A 373 -7.50 -4.10 -10.65
N PHE A 374 -7.92 -3.44 -11.73
CA PHE A 374 -9.30 -3.49 -12.23
C PHE A 374 -9.50 -4.51 -13.37
N SER A 375 -8.45 -5.26 -13.74
CA SER A 375 -8.57 -6.33 -14.74
C SER A 375 -9.37 -7.52 -14.18
N GLU A 376 -10.23 -8.09 -15.02
CA GLU A 376 -10.98 -9.30 -14.68
C GLU A 376 -10.14 -10.58 -14.77
N ARG A 377 -8.99 -10.54 -15.45
CA ARG A 377 -8.05 -11.65 -15.51
C ARG A 377 -7.22 -11.73 -14.25
N LYS A 378 -7.75 -12.39 -13.22
CA LYS A 378 -6.94 -12.65 -12.02
C LYS A 378 -5.89 -13.73 -12.29
N GLN A 379 -4.66 -13.29 -12.35
CA GLN A 379 -3.53 -14.16 -12.08
C GLN A 379 -3.14 -14.00 -10.60
N SER A 380 -2.66 -15.06 -9.97
CA SER A 380 -2.36 -15.15 -8.53
C SER A 380 -1.37 -14.11 -7.98
N ARG A 381 -0.79 -13.27 -8.82
CA ARG A 381 0.26 -12.28 -8.50
C ARG A 381 -0.23 -10.84 -8.29
N THR A 382 -1.54 -10.60 -8.22
CA THR A 382 -2.10 -9.24 -8.04
C THR A 382 -1.76 -8.57 -6.72
N SER A 383 -1.35 -9.34 -5.70
CA SER A 383 -0.97 -8.78 -4.40
C SER A 383 0.20 -7.81 -4.49
N ALA A 384 1.25 -8.13 -5.27
CA ALA A 384 2.40 -7.26 -5.44
C ALA A 384 2.03 -5.92 -6.11
N VAL A 385 1.06 -5.93 -7.02
CA VAL A 385 0.62 -4.73 -7.75
C VAL A 385 0.00 -3.69 -6.82
N ASN A 386 -0.78 -4.13 -5.82
CA ASN A 386 -1.33 -3.23 -4.82
C ASN A 386 -0.22 -2.50 -4.03
N GLY A 387 0.90 -3.16 -3.76
CA GLY A 387 2.05 -2.52 -3.11
C GLY A 387 2.73 -1.47 -4.00
N TRP A 388 2.93 -1.78 -5.28
CA TRP A 388 3.45 -0.81 -6.24
C TRP A 388 2.49 0.37 -6.43
N ARG A 389 1.19 0.10 -6.53
CA ARG A 389 0.17 1.13 -6.66
C ARG A 389 0.08 2.01 -5.42
N ALA A 390 0.14 1.44 -4.22
CA ALA A 390 0.19 2.19 -2.97
C ALA A 390 1.40 3.16 -2.93
N ASN A 391 2.59 2.70 -3.37
CA ASN A 391 3.76 3.57 -3.49
C ASN A 391 3.51 4.74 -4.44
N VAL A 392 2.94 4.48 -5.60
CA VAL A 392 2.60 5.51 -6.59
C VAL A 392 1.59 6.51 -6.02
N LEU A 393 0.52 6.03 -5.39
CA LEU A 393 -0.52 6.86 -4.78
C LEU A 393 0.03 7.75 -3.67
N PHE A 394 0.94 7.25 -2.83
CA PHE A 394 1.62 8.09 -1.85
C PHE A 394 2.43 9.21 -2.49
N ASN A 395 3.19 8.91 -3.55
CA ASN A 395 3.97 9.94 -4.26
C ASN A 395 3.08 10.98 -4.99
N LEU A 396 1.84 10.64 -5.30
CA LEU A 396 0.84 11.55 -5.87
C LEU A 396 0.05 12.32 -4.79
N GLY A 397 0.29 12.09 -3.50
CA GLY A 397 -0.46 12.70 -2.40
C GLY A 397 -1.83 12.06 -2.14
N GLU A 398 -2.12 10.91 -2.76
CA GLU A 398 -3.39 10.19 -2.61
C GLU A 398 -3.35 9.16 -1.47
N GLY A 399 -2.98 9.60 -0.28
CA GLY A 399 -2.73 8.73 0.88
C GLY A 399 -3.90 7.82 1.25
N ARG A 400 -5.15 8.30 1.20
CA ARG A 400 -6.34 7.46 1.48
C ARG A 400 -6.47 6.28 0.52
N ALA A 401 -6.16 6.48 -0.76
CA ALA A 401 -6.19 5.42 -1.75
C ALA A 401 -5.04 4.44 -1.52
N ALA A 402 -3.84 4.95 -1.21
CA ALA A 402 -2.67 4.15 -0.87
C ALA A 402 -2.92 3.23 0.34
N PHE A 403 -3.52 3.76 1.41
CA PHE A 403 -3.85 2.95 2.59
C PHE A 403 -4.94 1.90 2.34
N ARG A 404 -5.86 2.13 1.40
CA ARG A 404 -6.81 1.07 0.97
C ARG A 404 -6.07 -0.11 0.35
N ASP A 405 -5.08 0.16 -0.51
CA ASP A 405 -4.26 -0.88 -1.13
C ASP A 405 -3.42 -1.63 -0.08
N ILE A 406 -2.80 -0.90 0.86
CA ILE A 406 -2.07 -1.49 1.99
C ILE A 406 -2.99 -2.39 2.83
N ASN A 407 -4.20 -1.94 3.16
CA ASN A 407 -5.15 -2.73 3.94
C ASN A 407 -5.58 -4.00 3.19
N SER A 408 -5.74 -3.93 1.87
CA SER A 408 -6.01 -5.10 1.02
C SER A 408 -4.84 -6.10 1.03
N LEU A 409 -3.60 -5.61 0.99
CA LEU A 409 -2.40 -6.44 1.11
C LEU A 409 -2.32 -7.13 2.48
N VAL A 410 -2.46 -6.35 3.55
CA VAL A 410 -2.36 -6.85 4.93
C VAL A 410 -3.44 -7.88 5.25
N ALA A 411 -4.60 -7.83 4.58
CA ALA A 411 -5.62 -8.87 4.69
C ALA A 411 -5.16 -10.25 4.15
N GLN A 412 -4.11 -10.28 3.33
CA GLN A 412 -3.54 -11.49 2.74
C GLN A 412 -2.19 -11.89 3.41
N ALA A 413 -1.75 -11.14 4.41
CA ALA A 413 -0.41 -11.29 5.00
C ALA A 413 -0.22 -12.62 5.75
N ASP A 414 -1.29 -13.27 6.21
CA ASP A 414 -1.22 -14.58 6.87
C ASP A 414 -0.71 -15.68 5.92
N HIS A 415 -0.92 -15.49 4.62
CA HIS A 415 -0.48 -16.41 3.57
C HIS A 415 0.84 -16.00 2.90
N LEU A 416 1.20 -14.70 2.96
CA LEU A 416 2.32 -14.12 2.22
C LEU A 416 3.22 -13.28 3.14
N ARG A 417 4.21 -13.92 3.75
CA ARG A 417 5.10 -13.30 4.77
C ARG A 417 5.84 -12.04 4.28
N TRP A 418 6.11 -11.90 2.97
CA TRP A 418 6.78 -10.74 2.40
C TRP A 418 5.96 -9.44 2.44
N ILE A 419 4.64 -9.53 2.65
CA ILE A 419 3.73 -8.36 2.67
C ILE A 419 4.09 -7.42 3.82
N TRP A 420 4.30 -7.94 5.04
CA TRP A 420 4.55 -7.11 6.20
C TRP A 420 5.79 -6.21 6.06
N PRO A 421 6.99 -6.72 5.64
CA PRO A 421 8.17 -5.87 5.46
C PRO A 421 7.98 -4.81 4.37
N TRP A 422 7.23 -5.11 3.33
CA TRP A 422 6.96 -4.14 2.27
C TRP A 422 6.02 -3.03 2.74
N CYS A 423 4.88 -3.38 3.32
CA CYS A 423 3.94 -2.41 3.88
C CYS A 423 4.60 -1.56 4.98
N TYR A 424 5.44 -2.17 5.82
CA TYR A 424 6.24 -1.44 6.81
C TYR A 424 7.05 -0.31 6.16
N ARG A 425 7.84 -0.60 5.13
CA ARG A 425 8.66 0.41 4.45
C ARG A 425 7.83 1.55 3.87
N LEU A 426 6.72 1.25 3.23
CA LEU A 426 5.83 2.27 2.67
C LEU A 426 5.22 3.15 3.76
N VAL A 427 4.68 2.55 4.82
CA VAL A 427 4.04 3.32 5.88
C VAL A 427 5.06 4.09 6.71
N ALA A 428 6.27 3.57 6.94
CA ALA A 428 7.35 4.31 7.59
C ALA A 428 7.78 5.54 6.79
N SER A 429 7.80 5.44 5.44
CA SER A 429 8.19 6.55 4.57
C SER A 429 7.11 7.63 4.44
N PHE A 430 5.84 7.26 4.36
CA PHE A 430 4.75 8.16 4.01
C PHE A 430 3.70 8.37 5.10
N GLY A 431 3.73 7.55 6.15
CA GLY A 431 2.69 7.56 7.19
C GLY A 431 2.61 8.87 7.99
N ARG A 432 3.66 9.68 8.02
CA ARG A 432 3.66 11.01 8.67
C ARG A 432 3.76 12.17 7.67
N ALA A 433 3.43 11.95 6.40
CA ALA A 433 3.44 13.00 5.39
C ALA A 433 2.36 14.08 5.66
N ASP A 434 1.22 13.66 6.18
CA ASP A 434 0.12 14.53 6.61
C ASP A 434 -0.71 13.88 7.73
N VAL A 435 -1.66 14.63 8.28
CA VAL A 435 -2.50 14.18 9.41
C VAL A 435 -3.37 12.98 9.04
N GLU A 436 -3.93 12.95 7.83
CA GLU A 436 -4.79 11.84 7.41
C GLU A 436 -3.98 10.55 7.23
N ASN A 437 -2.81 10.65 6.62
CA ASN A 437 -1.89 9.52 6.51
C ASN A 437 -1.47 9.01 7.89
N ALA A 438 -1.19 9.92 8.82
CA ALA A 438 -0.77 9.55 10.18
C ALA A 438 -1.88 8.82 10.97
N ARG A 439 -3.15 9.21 10.78
CA ARG A 439 -4.29 8.46 11.36
C ARG A 439 -4.35 7.03 10.82
N GLN A 440 -4.20 6.86 9.51
CA GLN A 440 -4.19 5.54 8.87
C GLN A 440 -2.97 4.72 9.29
N ALA A 441 -1.80 5.36 9.37
CA ALA A 441 -0.56 4.73 9.82
C ALA A 441 -0.67 4.22 11.26
N LEU A 442 -1.33 4.97 12.15
CA LEU A 442 -1.54 4.53 13.53
C LEU A 442 -2.30 3.20 13.60
N HIS A 443 -3.37 3.05 12.81
CA HIS A 443 -4.10 1.78 12.69
C HIS A 443 -3.23 0.65 12.12
N PHE A 444 -2.41 0.96 11.12
CA PHE A 444 -1.48 0.00 10.55
C PHE A 444 -0.45 -0.48 11.58
N TRP A 445 0.17 0.43 12.37
CA TRP A 445 1.16 0.08 13.38
C TRP A 445 0.62 -0.85 14.45
N HIS A 446 -0.61 -0.63 14.92
CA HIS A 446 -1.25 -1.55 15.88
C HIS A 446 -1.41 -2.96 15.31
N ARG A 447 -1.84 -3.08 14.04
CA ARG A 447 -1.96 -4.38 13.35
C ARG A 447 -0.61 -5.02 13.12
N PHE A 448 0.37 -4.23 12.68
CA PHE A 448 1.73 -4.69 12.41
C PHE A 448 2.38 -5.27 13.66
N ILE A 449 2.32 -4.55 14.79
CA ILE A 449 2.90 -4.98 16.07
C ILE A 449 2.19 -6.25 16.60
N LYS A 450 0.87 -6.37 16.39
CA LYS A 450 0.14 -7.58 16.75
C LYS A 450 0.63 -8.81 15.97
N ALA A 451 0.94 -8.64 14.69
CA ALA A 451 1.45 -9.72 13.84
C ALA A 451 2.96 -9.95 14.02
N ASN A 452 3.72 -8.94 14.42
CA ASN A 452 5.18 -8.95 14.55
C ASN A 452 5.59 -8.38 15.93
N PRO A 453 5.31 -9.07 17.05
CA PRO A 453 5.45 -8.52 18.40
C PRO A 453 6.89 -8.16 18.77
N GLU A 454 7.88 -8.79 18.17
CA GLU A 454 9.31 -8.57 18.44
C GLU A 454 9.96 -7.49 17.54
N HIS A 455 9.17 -6.73 16.77
CA HIS A 455 9.71 -5.75 15.84
C HIS A 455 9.90 -4.37 16.51
N PRO A 456 11.12 -3.96 16.89
CA PRO A 456 11.34 -2.77 17.71
C PRO A 456 11.03 -1.48 16.94
N ALA A 457 11.42 -1.40 15.67
CA ALA A 457 11.20 -0.19 14.87
C ALA A 457 9.72 0.12 14.63
N ALA A 458 8.82 -0.88 14.57
CA ALA A 458 7.39 -0.63 14.45
C ALA A 458 6.80 0.01 15.72
N ARG A 459 7.35 -0.31 16.89
CA ARG A 459 6.96 0.31 18.14
C ARG A 459 7.44 1.76 18.23
N TRP A 460 8.64 2.03 17.74
CA TRP A 460 9.14 3.39 17.57
C TRP A 460 8.22 4.20 16.64
N GLU A 461 7.88 3.64 15.48
CA GLU A 461 6.97 4.28 14.51
C GLU A 461 5.58 4.57 15.11
N LEU A 462 5.04 3.65 15.92
CA LEU A 462 3.79 3.86 16.64
C LEU A 462 3.86 5.09 17.54
N LEU A 463 4.88 5.16 18.40
CA LEU A 463 5.06 6.28 19.33
C LEU A 463 5.25 7.60 18.57
N MET A 464 6.14 7.61 17.55
CA MET A 464 6.43 8.82 16.78
C MET A 464 5.23 9.30 15.98
N THR A 465 4.40 8.37 15.45
CA THR A 465 3.16 8.74 14.76
C THR A 465 2.15 9.36 15.74
N THR A 466 2.08 8.84 16.97
CA THR A 466 1.22 9.40 18.01
C THR A 466 1.66 10.81 18.42
N PHE A 467 2.97 11.04 18.62
CA PHE A 467 3.51 12.37 18.92
C PHE A 467 3.28 13.35 17.77
N TYR A 468 3.45 12.90 16.53
CA TYR A 468 3.17 13.74 15.35
C TYR A 468 1.72 14.20 15.34
N LEU A 469 0.76 13.27 15.50
CA LEU A 469 -0.67 13.60 15.51
C LEU A 469 -1.04 14.57 16.64
N ARG A 470 -0.49 14.36 17.85
CA ARG A 470 -0.69 15.29 18.96
C ARG A 470 -0.17 16.69 18.61
N GLY A 471 1.04 16.80 18.05
CA GLY A 471 1.63 18.08 17.63
C GLY A 471 0.80 18.80 16.56
N GLN A 472 -0.06 18.07 15.83
CA GLN A 472 -1.04 18.63 14.89
C GLN A 472 -2.41 18.94 15.52
N GLY A 473 -2.53 18.86 16.86
CA GLY A 473 -3.78 19.12 17.58
C GLY A 473 -4.79 17.97 17.55
N GLU A 474 -4.39 16.79 17.11
CA GLU A 474 -5.27 15.62 17.06
C GLU A 474 -5.40 14.95 18.44
N ASN A 475 -6.63 14.58 18.80
CA ASN A 475 -6.90 13.85 20.04
C ASN A 475 -6.64 12.34 19.85
N VAL A 476 -5.37 11.93 19.88
CA VAL A 476 -4.94 10.53 19.70
C VAL A 476 -4.88 9.71 20.97
N ALA A 477 -4.90 10.38 22.11
CA ALA A 477 -5.04 9.77 23.43
C ALA A 477 -5.91 10.67 24.30
N THR A 478 -6.78 10.08 25.10
CA THR A 478 -7.76 10.83 25.88
C THR A 478 -7.12 11.71 27.00
N ASN A 479 -5.88 11.40 27.41
CA ASN A 479 -5.04 12.21 28.32
C ASN A 479 -3.61 11.63 28.37
N TYR A 480 -2.70 12.40 28.99
CA TYR A 480 -1.31 12.03 29.22
C TYR A 480 -1.15 10.65 29.89
N ASN A 481 -1.87 10.40 30.99
CA ASN A 481 -1.71 9.16 31.77
C ASN A 481 -2.02 7.90 30.94
N LYS A 482 -3.08 7.92 30.15
CA LYS A 482 -3.40 6.78 29.25
C LYS A 482 -2.34 6.58 28.18
N PHE A 483 -1.80 7.66 27.64
CA PHE A 483 -0.70 7.54 26.68
C PHE A 483 0.57 7.03 27.36
N ARG A 484 0.85 7.48 28.60
CA ARG A 484 2.00 7.03 29.38
C ARG A 484 1.99 5.49 29.56
N GLU A 485 0.84 4.89 29.86
CA GLU A 485 0.70 3.43 29.92
C GLU A 485 1.01 2.74 28.58
N ILE A 486 0.59 3.34 27.48
CA ILE A 486 0.92 2.85 26.13
C ILE A 486 2.41 2.98 25.88
N PHE A 487 2.97 4.15 26.19
CA PHE A 487 4.39 4.43 26.01
C PHE A 487 5.26 3.42 26.76
N ASP A 488 5.01 3.18 28.04
CA ASP A 488 5.76 2.24 28.88
C ASP A 488 5.75 0.81 28.32
N ARG A 489 4.60 0.40 27.77
CA ARG A 489 4.45 -0.92 27.16
C ARG A 489 5.30 -1.08 25.91
N HIS A 490 5.54 -0.01 25.17
CA HIS A 490 6.25 -0.06 23.90
C HIS A 490 7.73 0.29 24.01
N ILE A 491 8.09 1.27 24.87
CA ILE A 491 9.46 1.78 24.95
C ILE A 491 10.49 0.72 25.37
N ILE A 492 10.10 -0.23 26.21
CA ILE A 492 10.97 -1.31 26.68
C ILE A 492 11.44 -2.28 25.58
N HIS A 493 10.75 -2.27 24.45
CA HIS A 493 11.06 -3.11 23.29
C HIS A 493 11.77 -2.34 22.17
N ILE A 494 12.04 -1.04 22.35
CA ILE A 494 12.80 -0.22 21.41
C ILE A 494 14.28 -0.31 21.77
N GLY A 495 15.15 -0.45 20.75
CA GLY A 495 16.59 -0.44 20.96
C GLY A 495 17.05 0.84 21.63
N LEU A 496 18.03 0.75 22.55
CA LEU A 496 18.53 1.89 23.34
C LEU A 496 18.97 3.07 22.47
N GLU A 497 19.56 2.77 21.31
CA GLU A 497 20.01 3.74 20.33
C GLU A 497 18.88 4.58 19.69
N HIS A 498 17.64 4.13 19.78
CA HIS A 498 16.46 4.79 19.21
C HIS A 498 15.46 5.28 20.26
N ALA A 499 15.69 4.95 21.53
CA ALA A 499 14.74 5.25 22.60
C ALA A 499 14.82 6.70 23.10
N ALA A 500 15.92 7.42 22.87
CA ALA A 500 16.12 8.78 23.38
C ALA A 500 15.06 9.77 22.84
N LEU A 501 14.82 9.78 21.54
CA LEU A 501 13.85 10.68 20.92
C LEU A 501 12.41 10.47 21.42
N PRO A 502 11.87 9.25 21.54
CA PRO A 502 10.57 9.03 22.20
C PRO A 502 10.50 9.58 23.63
N TRP A 503 11.54 9.39 24.44
CA TRP A 503 11.61 9.94 25.79
C TRP A 503 11.58 11.48 25.81
N ASP A 504 12.35 12.11 24.93
CA ASP A 504 12.35 13.57 24.75
C ASP A 504 10.96 14.09 24.39
N ARG A 505 10.29 13.48 23.42
CA ARG A 505 8.92 13.85 23.02
C ARG A 505 7.89 13.67 24.13
N LEU A 506 8.05 12.64 24.94
CA LEU A 506 7.21 12.44 26.11
C LEU A 506 7.46 13.52 27.17
N GLY A 507 8.72 13.93 27.38
CA GLY A 507 9.09 15.03 28.26
C GLY A 507 8.46 16.35 27.86
N HIS A 508 8.46 16.68 26.57
CA HIS A 508 7.74 17.86 26.06
C HIS A 508 6.24 17.77 26.29
N TRP A 509 5.65 16.58 26.15
CA TRP A 509 4.23 16.43 26.48
C TRP A 509 3.95 16.66 27.96
N ALA A 510 4.77 16.12 28.86
CA ALA A 510 4.65 16.37 30.30
C ALA A 510 4.81 17.86 30.64
N GLN A 511 5.75 18.55 29.98
CA GLN A 511 5.96 19.99 30.11
C GLN A 511 4.72 20.79 29.67
N ASP A 512 4.05 20.43 28.58
CA ASP A 512 2.81 21.07 28.12
C ASP A 512 1.65 20.88 29.10
N GLU A 513 1.68 19.80 29.91
CA GLU A 513 0.71 19.54 31.00
C GLU A 513 1.14 20.18 32.34
N ASP A 514 2.21 20.99 32.34
CA ASP A 514 2.84 21.64 33.48
C ASP A 514 3.37 20.65 34.56
N ASP A 515 3.61 19.39 34.15
CA ASP A 515 4.23 18.36 35.02
C ASP A 515 5.74 18.36 34.87
N TRP A 516 6.41 19.29 35.54
CA TRP A 516 7.85 19.45 35.46
C TRP A 516 8.65 18.27 36.07
N ILE A 517 8.03 17.52 37.01
CA ILE A 517 8.67 16.33 37.61
C ILE A 517 8.74 15.22 36.59
N GLU A 518 7.68 14.96 35.91
CA GLU A 518 7.62 13.95 34.86
C GLU A 518 8.42 14.38 33.61
N ALA A 519 8.40 15.67 33.29
CA ALA A 519 9.22 16.22 32.21
C ALA A 519 10.71 15.98 32.46
N GLU A 520 11.17 16.30 33.70
CA GLU A 520 12.56 16.04 34.13
C GLU A 520 12.92 14.55 34.01
N HIS A 521 12.08 13.68 34.50
CA HIS A 521 12.27 12.25 34.41
C HIS A 521 12.48 11.80 32.96
N CYS A 522 11.61 12.23 32.07
CA CYS A 522 11.66 11.87 30.64
C CYS A 522 12.92 12.42 29.95
N PHE A 523 13.25 13.71 30.14
CA PHE A 523 14.43 14.32 29.57
C PHE A 523 15.73 13.72 30.13
N ARG A 524 15.76 13.35 31.40
CA ARG A 524 16.88 12.64 31.99
C ARG A 524 17.09 11.28 31.35
N LYS A 525 16.02 10.53 31.06
CA LYS A 525 16.09 9.28 30.32
C LYS A 525 16.64 9.48 28.90
N ALA A 526 16.18 10.50 28.17
CA ALA A 526 16.71 10.85 26.86
C ALA A 526 18.21 11.19 26.92
N TYR A 527 18.61 11.99 27.92
CA TYR A 527 20.00 12.37 28.12
C TYR A 527 20.91 11.19 28.52
N GLU A 528 20.45 10.31 29.42
CA GLU A 528 21.17 9.08 29.79
C GLU A 528 21.43 8.16 28.59
N LEU A 529 20.51 8.12 27.63
CA LEU A 529 20.60 7.25 26.45
C LEU A 529 21.49 7.81 25.35
N ALA A 530 21.44 9.11 25.06
CA ALA A 530 22.11 9.69 23.91
C ALA A 530 22.96 10.92 24.22
N GLY A 531 22.89 11.48 25.44
CA GLY A 531 23.70 12.63 25.86
C GLY A 531 23.43 13.90 25.04
N GLY A 532 24.45 14.70 24.84
CA GLY A 532 24.58 15.82 23.92
C GLY A 532 23.35 16.72 23.79
N GLU A 533 22.64 16.58 22.69
CA GLU A 533 21.50 17.45 22.34
C GLU A 533 20.31 17.43 23.30
N TYR A 534 20.15 16.38 24.11
CA TYR A 534 19.05 16.26 25.07
C TYR A 534 19.33 16.95 26.42
N GLY A 535 20.57 17.40 26.65
CA GLY A 535 20.97 18.10 27.88
C GLY A 535 20.26 19.44 28.05
N TYR A 536 19.96 20.15 26.96
CA TYR A 536 19.25 21.42 27.02
C TYR A 536 17.82 21.26 27.60
N CYS A 537 17.04 20.32 27.10
CA CYS A 537 15.66 20.07 27.58
C CYS A 537 15.65 19.64 29.06
N LEU A 538 16.64 18.83 29.47
CA LEU A 538 16.81 18.45 30.87
C LEU A 538 17.13 19.68 31.74
N ALA A 539 18.00 20.57 31.28
CA ALA A 539 18.35 21.78 32.02
C ALA A 539 17.16 22.74 32.20
N VAL A 540 16.33 22.87 31.14
CA VAL A 540 15.07 23.64 31.19
C VAL A 540 14.13 23.07 32.25
N ALA A 541 13.97 21.75 32.28
CA ALA A 541 13.14 21.10 33.30
C ALA A 541 13.68 21.26 34.74
N LEU A 542 15.01 21.14 34.89
CA LEU A 542 15.69 21.40 36.19
C LEU A 542 15.49 22.84 36.66
N ASN A 543 15.57 23.81 35.77
CA ASN A 543 15.29 25.21 36.02
C ASN A 543 13.83 25.41 36.47
N GLY A 544 12.86 24.78 35.80
CA GLY A 544 11.45 24.78 36.16
C GLY A 544 11.22 24.20 37.56
N LEU A 545 11.99 23.19 37.96
CA LEU A 545 11.97 22.59 39.29
C LEU A 545 12.82 23.33 40.32
N GLN A 546 13.43 24.46 40.00
CA GLN A 546 14.32 25.25 40.85
C GLN A 546 15.59 24.47 41.30
N ARG A 547 16.00 23.43 40.57
CA ARG A 547 17.20 22.63 40.79
C ARG A 547 18.38 23.26 40.06
N TYR A 548 18.67 24.52 40.36
CA TYR A 548 19.57 25.37 39.60
C TYR A 548 21.05 24.87 39.63
N ASP A 549 21.51 24.30 40.74
CA ASP A 549 22.88 23.77 40.84
C ASP A 549 23.13 22.66 39.82
N GLU A 550 22.19 21.73 39.66
CA GLU A 550 22.27 20.64 38.71
C GLU A 550 22.19 21.16 37.24
N SER A 551 21.30 22.14 36.99
CA SER A 551 21.18 22.79 35.71
C SER A 551 22.49 23.50 35.30
N VAL A 552 23.11 24.24 36.23
CA VAL A 552 24.41 24.91 36.01
C VAL A 552 25.49 23.91 35.65
N GLN A 553 25.62 22.80 36.39
CA GLN A 553 26.58 21.76 36.12
C GLN A 553 26.41 21.17 34.72
N LEU A 554 25.16 20.78 34.39
CA LEU A 554 24.83 20.19 33.10
C LEU A 554 25.12 21.14 31.94
N LEU A 555 24.69 22.41 32.03
CA LEU A 555 24.84 23.38 30.96
C LEU A 555 26.32 23.81 30.80
N LYS A 556 27.11 23.83 31.85
CA LYS A 556 28.59 24.05 31.74
C LYS A 556 29.29 22.93 30.96
N GLU A 557 28.86 21.68 31.18
CA GLU A 557 29.37 20.54 30.42
C GLU A 557 28.95 20.66 28.95
N GLN A 558 27.66 20.98 28.68
CA GLN A 558 27.11 21.16 27.33
C GLN A 558 27.80 22.29 26.57
N THR A 559 28.04 23.44 27.18
CA THR A 559 28.66 24.60 26.55
C THR A 559 30.14 24.39 26.22
N GLN A 560 30.79 23.35 26.75
CA GLN A 560 32.19 22.96 26.42
C GLN A 560 32.22 21.97 25.22
N ILE A 561 31.16 21.19 25.00
CA ILE A 561 31.12 20.08 24.01
C ILE A 561 30.50 20.51 22.69
N VAL A 562 29.49 21.37 22.72
CA VAL A 562 28.74 21.85 21.57
C VAL A 562 28.93 23.35 21.42
N GLN A 563 28.88 23.90 20.19
CA GLN A 563 28.82 25.37 20.03
C GLN A 563 27.51 25.85 20.65
N PRO A 564 27.57 26.54 21.82
CA PRO A 564 26.35 26.91 22.52
C PRO A 564 25.62 28.03 21.76
N ASP A 565 24.34 27.84 21.55
CA ASP A 565 23.44 28.86 21.01
C ASP A 565 23.00 29.88 22.09
N ALA A 566 22.27 30.89 21.66
CA ALA A 566 21.76 31.94 22.55
C ALA A 566 20.86 31.34 23.65
N MET A 567 20.08 30.31 23.32
CA MET A 567 19.13 29.68 24.25
C MET A 567 19.86 28.94 25.36
N SER A 568 20.92 28.23 25.05
CA SER A 568 21.75 27.52 26.05
C SER A 568 22.41 28.49 27.04
N TRP A 569 22.98 29.62 26.54
CA TRP A 569 23.52 30.68 27.42
C TRP A 569 22.41 31.34 28.27
N PHE A 570 21.24 31.56 27.71
CA PHE A 570 20.09 32.08 28.45
C PHE A 570 19.70 31.16 29.62
N GLN A 571 19.57 29.85 29.39
CA GLN A 571 19.20 28.90 30.44
C GLN A 571 20.27 28.78 31.52
N LEU A 572 21.58 28.86 31.13
CA LEU A 572 22.64 28.88 32.09
C LEU A 572 22.61 30.16 32.98
N ALA A 573 22.39 31.31 32.34
CA ALA A 573 22.22 32.59 33.06
C ALA A 573 21.02 32.57 33.99
N PHE A 574 19.90 32.02 33.54
CA PHE A 574 18.70 31.86 34.33
C PHE A 574 18.93 31.00 35.59
N ALA A 575 19.66 29.88 35.42
CA ALA A 575 20.05 29.05 36.58
C ALA A 575 20.97 29.77 37.53
N HIS A 576 21.94 30.54 37.04
CA HIS A 576 22.82 31.39 37.90
C HIS A 576 22.01 32.48 38.60
N ALA A 577 21.02 33.08 37.95
CA ALA A 577 20.13 34.05 38.58
C ALA A 577 19.29 33.40 39.73
N GLY A 578 18.80 32.18 39.50
CA GLY A 578 18.15 31.40 40.54
C GLY A 578 19.01 31.08 41.77
N LEU A 579 20.31 30.97 41.56
CA LEU A 579 21.31 30.82 42.63
C LEU A 579 21.77 32.16 43.22
N CYS A 580 21.22 33.28 42.81
CA CYS A 580 21.65 34.64 43.18
C CYS A 580 23.11 34.94 42.79
N SER A 581 23.69 34.18 41.82
CA SER A 581 25.03 34.40 41.26
C SER A 581 24.92 35.45 40.14
N TRP A 582 24.69 36.72 40.53
CA TRP A 582 24.31 37.80 39.59
C TRP A 582 25.41 38.09 38.55
N THR A 583 26.71 38.03 38.94
CA THR A 583 27.82 38.28 38.03
C THR A 583 27.82 37.28 36.85
N GLU A 584 27.69 35.99 37.16
CA GLU A 584 27.61 34.91 36.16
C GLU A 584 26.31 34.97 35.35
N ALA A 585 25.19 35.36 36.00
CA ALA A 585 23.92 35.54 35.29
C ALA A 585 24.01 36.65 34.27
N ILE A 586 24.52 37.82 34.63
CA ILE A 586 24.74 38.98 33.73
C ILE A 586 25.58 38.57 32.57
N ALA A 587 26.77 37.98 32.82
CA ALA A 587 27.70 37.55 31.76
C ALA A 587 27.04 36.54 30.82
N GLY A 588 26.20 35.63 31.30
CA GLY A 588 25.47 34.66 30.49
C GLY A 588 24.39 35.30 29.63
N TYR A 589 23.59 36.23 30.16
CA TYR A 589 22.58 36.95 29.36
C TYR A 589 23.21 37.84 28.30
N GLU A 590 24.29 38.55 28.62
CA GLU A 590 25.07 39.32 27.64
C GLU A 590 25.63 38.43 26.51
N LYS A 591 26.08 37.23 26.87
CA LYS A 591 26.53 36.25 25.89
C LYS A 591 25.41 35.78 24.98
N ALA A 592 24.22 35.46 25.56
CA ALA A 592 23.02 35.12 24.80
C ALA A 592 22.64 36.22 23.82
N LEU A 593 22.63 37.49 24.27
CA LEU A 593 22.34 38.65 23.44
C LEU A 593 23.43 38.96 22.38
N SER A 594 24.67 38.57 22.64
CA SER A 594 25.73 38.69 21.62
C SER A 594 25.56 37.71 20.47
N LEU A 595 24.92 36.55 20.71
CA LEU A 595 24.63 35.50 19.73
C LEU A 595 23.28 35.77 19.02
N ASP A 596 22.29 36.16 19.80
CA ASP A 596 20.99 36.60 19.28
C ASP A 596 20.57 37.93 19.90
N PRO A 597 20.91 39.06 19.22
CA PRO A 597 20.49 40.38 19.69
C PRO A 597 18.95 40.55 19.76
N GLY A 598 18.18 39.71 19.08
CA GLY A 598 16.72 39.72 19.05
C GLY A 598 16.03 38.96 20.18
N TYR A 599 16.81 38.36 21.10
CA TYR A 599 16.26 37.52 22.17
C TYR A 599 15.63 38.39 23.28
N ASP A 600 14.33 38.59 23.19
CA ASP A 600 13.54 39.47 24.07
C ASP A 600 13.64 39.12 25.56
N LEU A 601 13.38 37.86 25.94
CA LEU A 601 13.47 37.39 27.31
C LEU A 601 14.86 37.61 27.91
N ALA A 602 15.94 37.35 27.13
CA ALA A 602 17.30 37.59 27.64
C ALA A 602 17.55 39.05 27.99
N MET A 603 16.97 39.98 27.23
CA MET A 603 17.10 41.41 27.48
C MET A 603 16.36 41.86 28.73
N PHE A 604 15.13 41.31 28.96
CA PHE A 604 14.40 41.60 30.17
C PHE A 604 15.05 41.00 31.42
N GLU A 605 15.51 39.74 31.33
CA GLU A 605 16.17 39.05 32.43
C GLU A 605 17.53 39.66 32.77
N LEU A 606 18.27 40.19 31.78
CA LEU A 606 19.53 40.95 32.01
C LEU A 606 19.24 42.16 32.89
N GLY A 607 18.19 42.93 32.57
CA GLY A 607 17.77 44.05 33.42
C GLY A 607 17.39 43.59 34.83
N GLY A 608 16.70 42.46 34.96
CA GLY A 608 16.38 41.86 36.27
C GLY A 608 17.62 41.44 37.07
N ALA A 609 18.59 40.89 36.41
CA ALA A 609 19.89 40.51 37.02
C ALA A 609 20.65 41.74 37.57
N HIS A 610 20.72 42.83 36.80
CA HIS A 610 21.30 44.09 37.25
C HIS A 610 20.50 44.70 38.41
N TRP A 611 19.18 44.65 38.36
CA TRP A 611 18.33 45.14 39.46
C TRP A 611 18.64 44.37 40.77
N ASN A 612 18.68 43.07 40.69
CA ASN A 612 18.91 42.20 41.85
C ASN A 612 20.36 42.23 42.35
N SER A 613 21.33 42.58 41.50
CA SER A 613 22.71 42.80 41.90
C SER A 613 22.95 44.15 42.64
N GLY A 614 21.94 45.04 42.61
CA GLY A 614 22.01 46.37 43.19
C GLY A 614 22.32 47.51 42.19
N ASP A 615 22.51 47.19 40.91
CA ASP A 615 22.88 48.15 39.86
C ASP A 615 21.60 48.74 39.20
N ALA A 616 20.78 49.41 39.98
CA ALA A 616 19.48 49.93 39.53
C ALA A 616 19.57 50.88 38.32
N ALA A 617 20.64 51.63 38.18
CA ALA A 617 20.87 52.53 37.04
C ALA A 617 21.04 51.75 35.72
N ILE A 618 21.87 50.69 35.73
CA ILE A 618 22.06 49.84 34.55
C ILE A 618 20.79 49.06 34.24
N ALA A 619 20.08 48.57 35.27
CA ALA A 619 18.79 47.91 35.09
C ALA A 619 17.79 48.79 34.35
N ALA A 620 17.70 50.09 34.73
CA ALA A 620 16.82 51.06 34.08
C ALA A 620 17.17 51.29 32.61
N GLU A 621 18.49 51.41 32.28
CA GLU A 621 18.96 51.54 30.91
C GLU A 621 18.59 50.32 30.06
N VAL A 622 18.88 49.11 30.57
CA VAL A 622 18.58 47.83 29.86
C VAL A 622 17.10 47.64 29.65
N TRP A 623 16.27 47.85 30.68
CA TRP A 623 14.81 47.73 30.56
C TRP A 623 14.19 48.81 29.66
N THR A 624 14.71 50.03 29.69
CA THR A 624 14.27 51.10 28.78
C THR A 624 14.55 50.69 27.32
N ALA A 625 15.74 50.12 27.04
CA ALA A 625 16.08 49.65 25.72
C ALA A 625 15.21 48.44 25.32
N ALA A 626 14.91 47.51 26.24
CA ALA A 626 14.05 46.37 26.05
C ALA A 626 12.60 46.78 25.71
N ILE A 627 12.02 47.70 26.48
CA ILE A 627 10.66 48.22 26.28
C ILE A 627 10.55 48.97 24.93
N LYS A 628 11.56 49.75 24.58
CA LYS A 628 11.61 50.41 23.30
C LYS A 628 11.67 49.43 22.09
N ARG A 629 12.37 48.34 22.25
CA ARG A 629 12.53 47.35 21.22
C ARG A 629 11.36 46.36 21.11
N PHE A 630 10.74 46.00 22.27
CA PHE A 630 9.66 45.03 22.40
C PHE A 630 8.46 45.61 23.12
N PRO A 631 7.81 46.64 22.57
CA PRO A 631 6.73 47.40 23.25
C PRO A 631 5.51 46.55 23.58
N GLU A 632 5.23 45.54 22.75
CA GLU A 632 4.08 44.61 22.87
C GLU A 632 4.34 43.42 23.81
N HIS A 633 5.57 43.27 24.32
CA HIS A 633 5.90 42.17 25.21
C HIS A 633 5.24 42.37 26.57
N GLU A 634 4.72 41.30 27.17
CA GLU A 634 4.01 41.32 28.46
C GLU A 634 4.85 41.99 29.59
N LEU A 635 6.16 41.67 29.62
CA LEU A 635 7.06 42.27 30.60
C LEU A 635 7.22 43.79 30.41
N SER A 636 7.09 44.32 29.19
CA SER A 636 7.13 45.76 28.97
C SER A 636 5.99 46.47 29.69
N THR A 637 4.77 45.96 29.57
CA THR A 637 3.59 46.48 30.26
C THR A 637 3.69 46.34 31.79
N LYS A 638 4.23 45.17 32.21
CA LYS A 638 4.38 44.87 33.65
C LYS A 638 5.39 45.79 34.32
N LEU A 639 6.57 45.97 33.71
CA LEU A 639 7.62 46.84 34.28
C LEU A 639 7.17 48.31 34.34
N GLN A 640 6.51 48.85 33.30
CA GLN A 640 5.98 50.22 33.33
C GLN A 640 4.91 50.45 34.39
N ARG A 641 4.12 49.40 34.69
CA ARG A 641 3.09 49.47 35.75
C ARG A 641 3.71 49.35 37.15
N ASP A 642 4.63 48.41 37.36
CA ASP A 642 5.09 47.98 38.69
C ASP A 642 6.24 48.89 39.20
N ILE A 643 7.04 49.49 38.26
CA ILE A 643 8.18 50.34 38.60
C ILE A 643 8.18 51.65 37.76
N PRO A 644 7.10 52.44 37.78
CA PRO A 644 7.00 53.63 36.91
C PRO A 644 8.08 54.69 37.21
N SER A 645 8.59 54.76 38.43
CA SER A 645 9.64 55.69 38.82
C SER A 645 10.98 55.48 38.14
N LEU A 646 11.26 54.29 37.63
CA LEU A 646 12.46 53.96 36.86
C LEU A 646 12.47 54.55 35.42
N PHE A 647 11.30 54.86 34.91
CA PHE A 647 11.10 55.35 33.52
C PHE A 647 10.62 56.78 33.46
N SER A 648 10.45 57.45 34.62
CA SER A 648 10.16 58.87 34.69
C SER A 648 11.43 59.68 34.46
N ASP A 649 11.38 60.60 33.51
CA ASP A 649 12.48 61.49 33.15
C ASP A 649 12.86 62.38 34.33
N PRO A 650 14.10 62.31 34.88
CA PRO A 650 14.50 63.15 36.03
C PRO A 650 14.45 64.64 35.76
N SER A 651 14.25 65.07 34.51
CA SER A 651 14.14 66.46 34.11
C SER A 651 12.76 67.09 34.34
N VAL A 652 11.71 66.31 34.70
CA VAL A 652 10.37 66.78 34.89
C VAL A 652 10.09 67.17 36.32
N ASP A 653 10.78 66.55 37.31
CA ASP A 653 10.56 66.85 38.76
C ASP A 653 11.28 68.15 39.23
N GLN A 654 12.22 68.70 38.46
CA GLN A 654 12.84 70.00 38.84
C GLN A 654 12.07 71.23 38.36
N ALA A 655 10.99 71.07 37.59
CA ALA A 655 10.17 72.20 37.14
C ALA A 655 9.02 72.58 38.08
N GLY A 656 8.85 71.81 39.19
CA GLY A 656 7.72 71.96 40.16
C GLY A 656 8.02 72.75 41.44
N GLU A 657 9.28 73.04 41.79
CA GLU A 657 9.63 73.74 43.04
C GLU A 657 10.06 75.23 42.84
N GLY A 658 9.83 75.81 41.69
CA GLY A 658 10.23 77.22 41.37
C GLY A 658 9.08 78.23 41.29
N ALA A 659 7.88 77.87 41.80
CA ALA A 659 6.78 78.85 41.82
C ALA A 659 5.89 78.66 43.05
N ARG A 660 6.41 79.09 44.21
CA ARG A 660 5.62 79.73 45.34
C ARG A 660 6.58 80.50 46.21
#